data_b6f36b735bf6b1ab7fb851a520c0ffae
#
_entry.id   b6f36b735bf6b1ab7fb851a520c0ffae
#
_cell.length_a   1.000
_cell.length_b   1.000
_cell.length_c   1.000
_cell.angle_alpha   90.00
_cell.angle_beta   90.00
_cell.angle_gamma   90.00
#
_symmetry.space_group_name_H-M   'P 1'
#
loop_
_entity.id
_entity.type
_entity.pdbx_description
1 polymer ?
#
loop_
_entity_poly.entity_id
_entity_poly.type
_entity_poly.pdbx_seq_one_letter_code
_entity_poly.pdbx_strand_id
1 'polypeptide(L)'
;MIIVAFSRVADRLRVVDPGLVRLHTAFRSALGCALTGVLGIGWSLRHHQPLTLAALGILFAMLAPLFIREPRRTGWYASLLSIYLSSCASFTLAAWLAPHARLADLGFVAILFVGILCQACGPRALGCAMTSFVTFYLGLYLHPAPAHARVMLALSVVGPVMVALVGRVLLPAHPARTRRLALRTVTLRARRVLTLHRGAPDASLDASLSALNEAALAVEEHLSLLGAADALPIRERLVELEVAAGQLASNASATSTMTAASAPASASASIALDAGVERLEKTIDRLDEGERLWDAFALAPAPRPVPARQRWDTLRAQLAWRHALRAATAAVIAMAIGHALSPERWFWAVITTFVVFMGTRSRADTIYRGMQRLAGTLAGALTSAVLATALHATPALMVTTMVLCVFGWAYTILHAYSRGVFFITVLVGLVYAELGFAIRPLVAARIEEVLVGCLVSFAVAFVLMPLTATRHIDTRMLAVLRALRASLQASADGQPDAPGVAMRRLDRSWQDLRVAWRPFQTQRVLAWNPGHELALGSLLACLHATRELSRLAMPGTRVMPGEERNGDTLDRKRRDSRDSINHANDLGTIMNRLDTMIGVYAAGTGADRPAPAGGVPAASQNVPGALHENDAAGLDSHLPDSASPVLAQLDGATRQLAERLSRMSTRPSRRWPGLVPKRV
;
A
#
# COMPACT_ATOMS: atom_id res chain seq x y z
N MET A 1 22.39 -30.69 -6.20
CA MET A 1 21.47 -30.49 -5.05
C MET A 1 21.49 -29.06 -4.50
N ILE A 2 22.62 -28.44 -4.28
CA ILE A 2 22.76 -27.06 -3.75
C ILE A 2 22.15 -26.01 -4.69
N ILE A 3 22.39 -26.08 -6.00
CA ILE A 3 21.85 -25.13 -7.00
C ILE A 3 20.31 -25.20 -7.05
N VAL A 4 19.72 -26.38 -6.97
CA VAL A 4 18.26 -26.57 -6.95
C VAL A 4 17.64 -26.07 -5.63
N ALA A 5 18.32 -26.21 -4.52
CA ALA A 5 17.89 -25.65 -3.25
C ALA A 5 17.94 -24.11 -3.27
N PHE A 6 19.00 -23.54 -3.87
CA PHE A 6 19.16 -22.09 -3.99
C PHE A 6 18.12 -21.47 -4.94
N SER A 7 17.78 -22.13 -6.06
CA SER A 7 16.73 -21.68 -6.96
C SER A 7 15.36 -21.69 -6.28
N ARG A 8 15.01 -22.71 -5.51
CA ARG A 8 13.75 -22.79 -4.75
C ARG A 8 13.65 -21.70 -3.68
N VAL A 9 14.73 -21.38 -2.99
CA VAL A 9 14.76 -20.28 -2.01
C VAL A 9 14.60 -18.93 -2.72
N ALA A 10 15.30 -18.74 -3.85
CA ALA A 10 15.18 -17.52 -4.66
C ALA A 10 13.75 -17.33 -5.19
N ASP A 11 13.09 -18.39 -5.65
CA ASP A 11 11.71 -18.31 -6.13
C ASP A 11 10.70 -18.04 -5.00
N ARG A 12 10.92 -18.64 -3.82
CA ARG A 12 10.12 -18.28 -2.62
C ARG A 12 10.28 -16.82 -2.23
N LEU A 13 11.50 -16.29 -2.26
CA LEU A 13 11.77 -14.88 -2.00
C LEU A 13 11.09 -13.97 -3.04
N ARG A 14 11.13 -14.31 -4.33
CA ARG A 14 10.47 -13.57 -5.41
C ARG A 14 8.94 -13.56 -5.25
N VAL A 15 8.35 -14.68 -4.83
CA VAL A 15 6.91 -14.76 -4.56
C VAL A 15 6.49 -13.83 -3.42
N VAL A 16 7.35 -13.67 -2.39
CA VAL A 16 7.09 -12.81 -1.21
C VAL A 16 7.42 -11.34 -1.49
N ASP A 17 8.46 -11.08 -2.29
CA ASP A 17 8.97 -9.73 -2.59
C ASP A 17 9.05 -9.51 -4.11
N PRO A 18 7.96 -9.02 -4.73
CA PRO A 18 7.93 -8.72 -6.17
C PRO A 18 9.03 -7.73 -6.55
N GLY A 19 9.88 -8.13 -7.52
CA GLY A 19 11.01 -7.30 -7.95
C GLY A 19 12.16 -7.19 -6.95
N LEU A 20 12.13 -7.90 -5.81
CA LEU A 20 13.12 -7.84 -4.73
C LEU A 20 13.40 -6.41 -4.21
N VAL A 21 12.39 -5.53 -4.33
CA VAL A 21 12.51 -4.11 -3.95
C VAL A 21 12.75 -3.96 -2.45
N ARG A 22 12.05 -4.76 -1.64
CA ARG A 22 12.19 -4.75 -0.17
C ARG A 22 13.58 -5.21 0.24
N LEU A 23 14.05 -6.29 -0.38
CA LEU A 23 15.37 -6.86 -0.13
C LEU A 23 16.47 -5.84 -0.44
N HIS A 24 16.42 -5.21 -1.61
CA HIS A 24 17.37 -4.16 -1.99
C HIS A 24 17.34 -2.96 -1.04
N THR A 25 16.15 -2.51 -0.64
CA THR A 25 16.02 -1.40 0.30
C THR A 25 16.61 -1.76 1.67
N ALA A 26 16.35 -2.97 2.16
CA ALA A 26 16.88 -3.46 3.43
C ALA A 26 18.42 -3.55 3.42
N PHE A 27 19.00 -4.08 2.33
CA PHE A 27 20.46 -4.10 2.18
C PHE A 27 21.07 -2.69 2.16
N ARG A 28 20.43 -1.75 1.46
CA ARG A 28 20.89 -0.35 1.43
C ARG A 28 20.82 0.31 2.80
N SER A 29 19.74 0.10 3.55
CA SER A 29 19.61 0.61 4.92
C SER A 29 20.65 0.00 5.84
N ALA A 30 20.82 -1.33 5.83
CA ALA A 30 21.75 -2.01 6.71
C ALA A 30 23.20 -1.66 6.39
N LEU A 31 23.58 -1.70 5.11
CA LEU A 31 24.94 -1.38 4.67
C LEU A 31 25.27 0.10 4.87
N GLY A 32 24.34 1.01 4.52
CA GLY A 32 24.50 2.44 4.75
C GLY A 32 24.65 2.77 6.23
N CYS A 33 23.83 2.16 7.08
CA CYS A 33 23.90 2.28 8.53
C CYS A 33 25.25 1.74 9.08
N ALA A 34 25.68 0.54 8.64
CA ALA A 34 26.94 -0.08 9.07
C ALA A 34 28.16 0.78 8.67
N LEU A 35 28.25 1.22 7.41
CA LEU A 35 29.34 2.06 6.94
C LEU A 35 29.38 3.41 7.65
N THR A 36 28.23 4.03 7.85
CA THR A 36 28.14 5.30 8.61
C THR A 36 28.54 5.08 10.06
N GLY A 37 28.15 3.95 10.65
CA GLY A 37 28.53 3.57 12.00
C GLY A 37 30.04 3.36 12.13
N VAL A 38 30.65 2.58 11.24
CA VAL A 38 32.11 2.32 11.25
C VAL A 38 32.90 3.63 11.14
N LEU A 39 32.50 4.52 10.23
CA LEU A 39 33.21 5.79 10.06
C LEU A 39 32.97 6.75 11.24
N GLY A 40 31.73 6.90 11.68
CA GLY A 40 31.36 7.83 12.76
C GLY A 40 31.88 7.37 14.13
N ILE A 41 31.72 6.09 14.46
CA ILE A 41 32.21 5.51 15.71
C ILE A 41 33.75 5.46 15.68
N GLY A 42 34.35 5.05 14.55
CA GLY A 42 35.81 5.02 14.37
C GLY A 42 36.42 6.41 14.56
N TRP A 43 35.78 7.46 14.02
CA TRP A 43 36.19 8.84 14.27
C TRP A 43 36.09 9.22 15.75
N SER A 44 34.97 8.88 16.41
CA SER A 44 34.76 9.17 17.84
C SER A 44 35.82 8.49 18.72
N LEU A 45 36.11 7.23 18.46
CA LEU A 45 37.13 6.47 19.20
C LEU A 45 38.52 7.08 19.01
N ARG A 46 38.87 7.46 17.76
CA ARG A 46 40.21 8.06 17.47
C ARG A 46 40.41 9.39 18.17
N HIS A 47 39.33 10.16 18.38
CA HIS A 47 39.40 11.50 19.01
C HIS A 47 38.94 11.48 20.47
N HIS A 48 38.80 10.31 21.08
CA HIS A 48 38.32 10.14 22.47
C HIS A 48 37.02 10.88 22.77
N GLN A 49 36.10 10.89 21.80
CA GLN A 49 34.80 11.55 21.88
C GLN A 49 33.67 10.54 22.17
N PRO A 50 32.56 11.00 22.76
CA PRO A 50 31.40 10.13 23.00
C PRO A 50 30.88 9.47 21.71
N LEU A 51 30.58 8.17 21.75
CA LEU A 51 30.07 7.41 20.61
C LEU A 51 28.71 7.93 20.10
N THR A 52 27.97 8.57 20.98
CA THR A 52 26.67 9.20 20.66
C THR A 52 26.74 10.30 19.60
N LEU A 53 27.93 10.88 19.34
CA LEU A 53 28.12 11.89 18.30
C LEU A 53 27.83 11.35 16.90
N ALA A 54 28.00 10.05 16.65
CA ALA A 54 27.68 9.41 15.38
C ALA A 54 26.18 9.13 15.17
N ALA A 55 25.36 9.21 16.23
CA ALA A 55 24.00 8.72 16.23
C ALA A 55 23.11 9.38 15.16
N LEU A 56 23.26 10.70 14.93
CA LEU A 56 22.47 11.45 13.94
C LEU A 56 22.69 10.92 12.51
N GLY A 57 23.95 10.71 12.11
CA GLY A 57 24.29 10.16 10.79
C GLY A 57 23.84 8.73 10.63
N ILE A 58 24.00 7.89 11.66
CA ILE A 58 23.59 6.47 11.66
C ILE A 58 22.06 6.34 11.50
N LEU A 59 21.29 7.11 12.29
CA LEU A 59 19.82 7.12 12.16
C LEU A 59 19.36 7.61 10.80
N PHE A 60 20.01 8.64 10.26
CA PHE A 60 19.71 9.11 8.92
C PHE A 60 19.95 8.02 7.87
N ALA A 61 21.12 7.36 7.90
CA ALA A 61 21.46 6.31 6.96
C ALA A 61 20.54 5.08 7.07
N MET A 62 20.03 4.80 8.26
CA MET A 62 19.05 3.74 8.50
C MET A 62 17.69 4.07 7.88
N LEU A 63 17.19 5.31 8.06
CA LEU A 63 15.82 5.71 7.70
C LEU A 63 15.68 6.14 6.23
N ALA A 64 16.62 6.93 5.72
CA ALA A 64 16.51 7.59 4.42
C ALA A 64 16.20 6.65 3.23
N PRO A 65 16.84 5.46 3.10
CA PRO A 65 16.61 4.56 1.97
C PRO A 65 15.16 4.05 1.85
N LEU A 66 14.37 4.05 2.95
CA LEU A 66 12.97 3.61 2.91
C LEU A 66 12.04 4.61 2.20
N PHE A 67 12.41 5.88 2.19
CA PHE A 67 11.57 6.98 1.69
C PHE A 67 12.02 7.52 0.34
N ILE A 68 13.24 7.22 -0.10
CA ILE A 68 13.77 7.67 -1.39
C ILE A 68 13.36 6.67 -2.47
N ARG A 69 12.30 6.97 -3.22
CA ARG A 69 11.70 6.09 -4.24
C ARG A 69 11.77 6.63 -5.65
N GLU A 70 12.30 7.83 -5.84
CA GLU A 70 12.33 8.48 -7.15
C GLU A 70 13.24 7.75 -8.14
N PRO A 71 12.75 7.40 -9.34
CA PRO A 71 13.54 6.70 -10.36
C PRO A 71 14.56 7.63 -11.03
N ARG A 72 14.24 8.93 -11.14
CA ARG A 72 15.10 9.94 -11.78
C ARG A 72 16.22 10.38 -10.84
N ARG A 73 17.44 10.51 -11.38
CA ARG A 73 18.63 10.91 -10.60
C ARG A 73 18.43 12.25 -9.87
N THR A 74 17.93 13.25 -10.58
CA THR A 74 17.68 14.59 -10.01
C THR A 74 16.67 14.57 -8.89
N GLY A 75 15.54 13.85 -9.05
CA GLY A 75 14.54 13.66 -8.01
C GLY A 75 15.09 12.91 -6.80
N TRP A 76 15.92 11.90 -7.03
CA TRP A 76 16.55 11.10 -5.98
C TRP A 76 17.46 11.93 -5.08
N TYR A 77 18.38 12.72 -5.68
CA TYR A 77 19.25 13.62 -4.90
C TYR A 77 18.46 14.73 -4.20
N ALA A 78 17.42 15.27 -4.85
CA ALA A 78 16.55 16.26 -4.23
C ALA A 78 15.81 15.67 -3.00
N SER A 79 15.38 14.41 -3.05
CA SER A 79 14.78 13.72 -1.90
C SER A 79 15.81 13.46 -0.80
N LEU A 80 16.99 12.97 -1.13
CA LEU A 80 18.07 12.75 -0.18
C LEU A 80 18.41 14.06 0.57
N LEU A 81 18.61 15.14 -0.17
CA LEU A 81 18.95 16.44 0.39
C LEU A 81 17.81 17.03 1.24
N SER A 82 16.56 16.97 0.76
CA SER A 82 15.42 17.50 1.53
C SER A 82 15.22 16.74 2.85
N ILE A 83 15.35 15.41 2.84
CA ILE A 83 15.24 14.57 4.04
C ILE A 83 16.41 14.89 5.00
N TYR A 84 17.63 15.09 4.48
CA TYR A 84 18.78 15.41 5.30
C TYR A 84 18.66 16.79 5.95
N LEU A 85 18.33 17.83 5.18
CA LEU A 85 18.16 19.17 5.68
C LEU A 85 17.03 19.28 6.72
N SER A 86 15.91 18.58 6.48
CA SER A 86 14.81 18.54 7.46
C SER A 86 15.22 17.85 8.76
N SER A 87 16.04 16.78 8.68
CA SER A 87 16.59 16.09 9.84
C SER A 87 17.53 16.97 10.65
N CYS A 88 18.46 17.69 10.00
CA CYS A 88 19.40 18.61 10.64
C CYS A 88 18.66 19.79 11.29
N ALA A 89 17.71 20.39 10.57
CA ALA A 89 16.91 21.50 11.11
C ALA A 89 16.11 21.07 12.35
N SER A 90 15.49 19.89 12.29
CA SER A 90 14.71 19.33 13.39
C SER A 90 15.59 19.02 14.61
N PHE A 91 16.76 18.41 14.40
CA PHE A 91 17.74 18.14 15.46
C PHE A 91 18.25 19.43 16.11
N THR A 92 18.60 20.43 15.30
CA THR A 92 19.07 21.74 15.79
C THR A 92 17.99 22.42 16.61
N LEU A 93 16.74 22.42 16.13
CA LEU A 93 15.61 22.96 16.87
C LEU A 93 15.41 22.24 18.21
N ALA A 94 15.50 20.91 18.23
CA ALA A 94 15.40 20.12 19.45
C ALA A 94 16.50 20.45 20.45
N ALA A 95 17.76 20.51 20.01
CA ALA A 95 18.90 20.86 20.84
C ALA A 95 18.78 22.28 21.42
N TRP A 96 18.21 23.21 20.65
CA TRP A 96 17.95 24.60 21.12
C TRP A 96 16.79 24.65 22.13
N LEU A 97 15.75 23.86 21.96
CA LEU A 97 14.59 23.78 22.85
C LEU A 97 14.87 22.95 24.13
N ALA A 98 15.84 22.05 24.10
CA ALA A 98 16.11 21.09 25.18
C ALA A 98 16.26 21.76 26.59
N PRO A 99 16.87 22.96 26.77
CA PRO A 99 16.92 23.60 28.07
C PRO A 99 15.54 24.09 28.61
N HIS A 100 14.53 24.19 27.73
CA HIS A 100 13.21 24.72 28.04
C HIS A 100 12.16 23.63 27.99
N ALA A 101 11.96 22.83 29.05
CA ALA A 101 11.12 21.64 29.05
C ALA A 101 9.73 21.85 28.43
N ARG A 102 9.00 22.92 28.81
CA ARG A 102 7.65 23.20 28.25
C ARG A 102 7.67 23.48 26.74
N LEU A 103 8.71 24.19 26.25
CA LEU A 103 8.87 24.49 24.82
C LEU A 103 9.30 23.24 24.04
N ALA A 104 10.11 22.39 24.66
CA ALA A 104 10.50 21.08 24.09
C ALA A 104 9.29 20.15 23.91
N ASP A 105 8.44 20.07 24.91
CA ASP A 105 7.19 19.31 24.87
C ASP A 105 6.25 19.83 23.78
N LEU A 106 6.03 21.14 23.72
CA LEU A 106 5.22 21.78 22.68
C LEU A 106 5.81 21.55 21.30
N GLY A 107 7.13 21.68 21.15
CA GLY A 107 7.85 21.42 19.90
C GLY A 107 7.68 19.98 19.44
N PHE A 108 7.71 19.02 20.36
CA PHE A 108 7.54 17.61 20.05
C PHE A 108 6.12 17.29 19.53
N VAL A 109 5.10 17.87 20.17
CA VAL A 109 3.69 17.76 19.70
C VAL A 109 3.51 18.48 18.36
N ALA A 110 4.13 19.63 18.15
CA ALA A 110 4.05 20.38 16.90
C ALA A 110 4.67 19.61 15.72
N ILE A 111 5.84 19.01 15.90
CA ILE A 111 6.48 18.17 14.87
C ILE A 111 5.64 16.93 14.57
N LEU A 112 5.05 16.29 15.59
CA LEU A 112 4.12 15.18 15.41
C LEU A 112 2.91 15.63 14.58
N PHE A 113 2.30 16.74 14.93
CA PHE A 113 1.12 17.28 14.23
C PHE A 113 1.43 17.58 12.76
N VAL A 114 2.51 18.34 12.50
CA VAL A 114 2.97 18.63 11.13
C VAL A 114 3.35 17.36 10.39
N GLY A 115 4.01 16.41 11.04
CA GLY A 115 4.39 15.13 10.47
C GLY A 115 3.19 14.32 9.96
N ILE A 116 2.09 14.33 10.70
CA ILE A 116 0.84 13.65 10.26
C ILE A 116 0.17 14.40 9.11
N LEU A 117 0.19 15.74 9.11
CA LEU A 117 -0.29 16.53 7.98
C LEU A 117 0.51 16.24 6.70
N CYS A 118 1.83 16.15 6.80
CA CYS A 118 2.73 15.89 5.66
C CYS A 118 2.52 14.53 4.99
N GLN A 119 1.85 13.57 5.62
CA GLN A 119 1.52 12.29 4.98
C GLN A 119 0.72 12.46 3.68
N ALA A 120 -0.10 13.49 3.58
CA ALA A 120 -0.89 13.80 2.38
C ALA A 120 -0.05 14.35 1.21
N CYS A 121 1.17 14.83 1.48
CA CYS A 121 2.03 15.53 0.51
C CYS A 121 2.93 14.59 -0.30
N GLY A 122 2.79 13.26 -0.12
CA GLY A 122 3.54 12.25 -0.87
C GLY A 122 4.77 11.69 -0.16
N PRO A 123 5.49 10.73 -0.82
CA PRO A 123 6.55 9.94 -0.15
C PRO A 123 7.72 10.78 0.37
N ARG A 124 8.14 11.82 -0.36
CA ARG A 124 9.23 12.72 0.06
C ARG A 124 8.87 13.47 1.34
N ALA A 125 7.67 14.05 1.40
CA ALA A 125 7.21 14.78 2.58
C ALA A 125 7.03 13.85 3.78
N LEU A 126 6.55 12.62 3.55
CA LEU A 126 6.51 11.58 4.57
C LEU A 126 7.90 11.24 5.09
N GLY A 127 8.90 11.12 4.20
CA GLY A 127 10.30 10.89 4.58
C GLY A 127 10.86 12.02 5.44
N CYS A 128 10.66 13.28 5.04
CA CYS A 128 11.05 14.45 5.83
C CYS A 128 10.38 14.43 7.21
N ALA A 129 9.08 14.17 7.27
CA ALA A 129 8.32 14.13 8.51
C ALA A 129 8.81 13.05 9.49
N MET A 130 9.03 11.84 8.96
CA MET A 130 9.48 10.69 9.76
C MET A 130 10.89 10.91 10.32
N THR A 131 11.81 11.33 9.47
CA THR A 131 13.19 11.59 9.91
C THR A 131 13.27 12.78 10.85
N SER A 132 12.53 13.87 10.58
CA SER A 132 12.43 15.03 11.49
C SER A 132 11.91 14.65 12.86
N PHE A 133 10.86 13.83 12.94
CA PHE A 133 10.32 13.37 14.21
C PHE A 133 11.34 12.55 15.01
N VAL A 134 12.05 11.62 14.35
CA VAL A 134 13.07 10.79 15.02
C VAL A 134 14.29 11.61 15.43
N THR A 135 14.75 12.54 14.60
CA THR A 135 15.92 13.37 14.91
C THR A 135 15.61 14.45 15.94
N PHE A 136 14.36 14.96 15.99
CA PHE A 136 13.92 15.82 17.08
C PHE A 136 13.95 15.09 18.42
N TYR A 137 13.40 13.88 18.45
CA TYR A 137 13.49 13.02 19.62
C TYR A 137 14.95 12.80 20.04
N LEU A 138 15.84 12.49 19.07
CA LEU A 138 17.26 12.29 19.37
C LEU A 138 17.89 13.54 20.00
N GLY A 139 17.59 14.72 19.50
CA GLY A 139 18.08 16.00 20.03
C GLY A 139 17.59 16.27 21.45
N LEU A 140 16.32 15.97 21.74
CA LEU A 140 15.77 16.07 23.10
C LEU A 140 16.35 15.03 24.07
N TYR A 141 16.59 13.80 23.58
CA TYR A 141 17.11 12.72 24.42
C TYR A 141 18.57 12.91 24.82
N LEU A 142 19.41 13.34 23.88
CA LEU A 142 20.83 13.47 24.11
C LEU A 142 21.22 14.76 24.82
N HIS A 143 20.37 15.79 24.83
CA HIS A 143 20.64 17.12 25.41
C HIS A 143 22.07 17.61 25.09
N PRO A 144 22.51 17.61 23.81
CA PRO A 144 23.89 17.89 23.48
C PRO A 144 24.27 19.34 23.82
N ALA A 145 25.38 19.51 24.48
CA ALA A 145 25.96 20.86 24.62
C ALA A 145 26.20 21.49 23.23
N PRO A 146 26.14 22.83 23.06
CA PRO A 146 26.25 23.47 21.75
C PRO A 146 27.50 23.07 20.95
N ALA A 147 28.62 22.81 21.62
CA ALA A 147 29.83 22.29 20.98
C ALA A 147 29.62 20.88 20.40
N HIS A 148 29.06 19.96 21.17
CA HIS A 148 28.76 18.60 20.73
C HIS A 148 27.68 18.60 19.64
N ALA A 149 26.65 19.45 19.73
CA ALA A 149 25.65 19.57 18.70
C ALA A 149 26.25 19.94 17.33
N ARG A 150 27.20 20.89 17.29
CA ARG A 150 27.93 21.25 16.06
C ARG A 150 28.73 20.06 15.49
N VAL A 151 29.44 19.33 16.35
CA VAL A 151 30.18 18.13 15.92
C VAL A 151 29.23 17.05 15.40
N MET A 152 28.10 16.80 16.07
CA MET A 152 27.08 15.85 15.60
C MET A 152 26.54 16.22 14.22
N LEU A 153 26.25 17.50 13.98
CA LEU A 153 25.81 17.99 12.67
C LEU A 153 26.92 17.83 11.61
N ALA A 154 28.17 18.17 11.92
CA ALA A 154 29.29 17.97 10.99
C ALA A 154 29.49 16.49 10.67
N LEU A 155 29.50 15.63 11.67
CA LEU A 155 29.69 14.18 11.49
C LEU A 155 28.50 13.51 10.77
N SER A 156 27.30 14.08 10.91
CA SER A 156 26.09 13.55 10.26
C SER A 156 26.15 13.60 8.74
N VAL A 157 27.01 14.43 8.14
CA VAL A 157 27.23 14.53 6.67
C VAL A 157 27.69 13.16 6.10
N VAL A 158 28.36 12.33 6.91
CA VAL A 158 28.73 10.98 6.52
C VAL A 158 27.49 10.14 6.15
N GLY A 159 26.35 10.36 6.82
CA GLY A 159 25.13 9.63 6.56
C GLY A 159 24.64 9.73 5.11
N PRO A 160 24.28 10.90 4.59
CA PRO A 160 23.84 11.07 3.20
C PRO A 160 24.90 10.69 2.18
N VAL A 161 26.20 10.89 2.48
CA VAL A 161 27.30 10.44 1.62
C VAL A 161 27.31 8.91 1.49
N MET A 162 27.19 8.18 2.61
CA MET A 162 27.13 6.72 2.59
C MET A 162 25.85 6.19 1.95
N VAL A 163 24.70 6.84 2.18
CA VAL A 163 23.45 6.51 1.47
C VAL A 163 23.61 6.69 -0.03
N ALA A 164 24.27 7.75 -0.48
CA ALA A 164 24.54 7.99 -1.89
C ALA A 164 25.52 6.97 -2.45
N LEU A 165 26.60 6.69 -1.76
CA LEU A 165 27.60 5.68 -2.13
C LEU A 165 26.95 4.27 -2.27
N VAL A 166 26.22 3.84 -1.25
CA VAL A 166 25.56 2.55 -1.27
C VAL A 166 24.48 2.49 -2.34
N GLY A 167 23.64 3.53 -2.43
CA GLY A 167 22.49 3.52 -3.33
C GLY A 167 22.84 3.72 -4.82
N ARG A 168 24.00 4.29 -5.14
CA ARG A 168 24.40 4.62 -6.52
C ARG A 168 25.61 3.85 -7.03
N VAL A 169 26.52 3.42 -6.13
CA VAL A 169 27.76 2.76 -6.51
C VAL A 169 27.75 1.28 -6.10
N LEU A 170 27.52 0.98 -4.82
CA LEU A 170 27.62 -0.39 -4.33
C LEU A 170 26.40 -1.24 -4.69
N LEU A 171 25.19 -0.70 -4.51
CA LEU A 171 23.93 -1.38 -4.77
C LEU A 171 23.01 -0.49 -5.64
N PRO A 172 23.39 -0.18 -6.89
CA PRO A 172 22.55 0.67 -7.75
C PRO A 172 21.20 0.03 -8.01
N ALA A 173 20.15 0.86 -8.09
CA ALA A 173 18.85 0.40 -8.56
C ALA A 173 18.91 0.31 -10.09
N HIS A 174 18.71 -0.89 -10.61
CA HIS A 174 18.53 -1.13 -12.04
C HIS A 174 17.03 -1.28 -12.29
N PRO A 175 16.34 -0.23 -12.78
CA PRO A 175 14.89 -0.28 -12.98
C PRO A 175 14.49 -1.38 -13.96
N ALA A 176 15.31 -1.66 -14.98
CA ALA A 176 15.13 -2.76 -15.89
C ALA A 176 15.09 -4.12 -15.18
N ARG A 177 16.09 -4.41 -14.34
CA ARG A 177 16.15 -5.64 -13.55
C ARG A 177 14.96 -5.78 -12.59
N THR A 178 14.54 -4.69 -11.96
CA THR A 178 13.38 -4.70 -11.05
C THR A 178 12.10 -5.03 -11.80
N ARG A 179 11.86 -4.42 -12.99
CA ARG A 179 10.72 -4.72 -13.86
C ARG A 179 10.69 -6.18 -14.28
N ARG A 180 11.82 -6.70 -14.76
CA ARG A 180 11.98 -8.11 -15.14
C ARG A 180 11.64 -9.05 -14.00
N LEU A 181 12.18 -8.81 -12.79
CA LEU A 181 11.91 -9.63 -11.61
C LEU A 181 10.43 -9.53 -11.17
N ALA A 182 9.83 -8.36 -11.30
CA ALA A 182 8.40 -8.17 -11.02
C ALA A 182 7.53 -8.99 -11.99
N LEU A 183 7.84 -8.97 -13.29
CA LEU A 183 7.14 -9.80 -14.30
C LEU A 183 7.31 -11.29 -14.03
N ARG A 184 8.52 -11.76 -13.72
CA ARG A 184 8.76 -13.15 -13.31
C ARG A 184 8.00 -13.54 -12.04
N THR A 185 7.75 -12.59 -11.14
CA THR A 185 6.91 -12.85 -9.96
C THR A 185 5.45 -13.09 -10.38
N VAL A 186 4.95 -12.37 -11.38
CA VAL A 186 3.59 -12.60 -11.92
C VAL A 186 3.48 -14.02 -12.46
N THR A 187 4.45 -14.48 -13.29
CA THR A 187 4.41 -15.85 -13.83
C THR A 187 4.49 -16.92 -12.75
N LEU A 188 5.34 -16.74 -11.73
CA LEU A 188 5.42 -17.66 -10.59
C LEU A 188 4.12 -17.73 -9.79
N ARG A 189 3.46 -16.57 -9.55
CA ARG A 189 2.17 -16.54 -8.84
C ARG A 189 1.04 -17.14 -9.68
N ALA A 190 1.04 -16.93 -11.00
CA ALA A 190 0.08 -17.56 -11.91
C ALA A 190 0.24 -19.08 -11.94
N ARG A 191 1.47 -19.59 -12.04
CA ARG A 191 1.74 -21.04 -11.91
C ARG A 191 1.30 -21.61 -10.58
N ARG A 192 1.42 -20.86 -9.49
CA ARG A 192 0.90 -21.29 -8.19
C ARG A 192 -0.63 -21.38 -8.17
N VAL A 193 -1.34 -20.47 -8.83
CA VAL A 193 -2.80 -20.56 -9.02
C VAL A 193 -3.16 -21.85 -9.73
N LEU A 194 -2.46 -22.19 -10.83
CA LEU A 194 -2.67 -23.43 -11.58
C LEU A 194 -2.43 -24.69 -10.72
N THR A 195 -1.35 -24.70 -9.93
CA THR A 195 -1.03 -25.88 -9.08
C THR A 195 -2.07 -26.08 -7.98
N LEU A 196 -2.59 -25.00 -7.41
CA LEU A 196 -3.61 -25.06 -6.37
C LEU A 196 -4.96 -25.47 -6.93
N HIS A 197 -5.33 -24.99 -8.11
CA HIS A 197 -6.57 -25.40 -8.78
C HIS A 197 -6.62 -26.91 -9.06
N ARG A 198 -5.48 -27.52 -9.36
CA ARG A 198 -5.37 -28.97 -9.62
C ARG A 198 -5.41 -29.84 -8.35
N GLY A 199 -5.22 -29.28 -7.15
CA GLY A 199 -4.99 -30.13 -5.98
C GLY A 199 -5.53 -29.66 -4.61
N ALA A 200 -6.25 -28.54 -4.47
CA ALA A 200 -6.58 -28.02 -3.13
C ALA A 200 -7.94 -27.28 -3.04
N PRO A 201 -8.53 -27.15 -1.83
CA PRO A 201 -9.83 -26.51 -1.59
C PRO A 201 -9.82 -24.98 -1.79
N ASP A 202 -11.02 -24.43 -2.05
CA ASP A 202 -11.33 -23.07 -2.51
C ASP A 202 -10.69 -21.89 -1.73
N ALA A 203 -10.51 -22.01 -0.43
CA ALA A 203 -9.98 -20.92 0.41
C ALA A 203 -8.52 -20.52 0.09
N SER A 204 -7.72 -21.44 -0.47
CA SER A 204 -6.33 -21.16 -0.87
C SER A 204 -6.23 -20.51 -2.26
N LEU A 205 -7.24 -20.71 -3.10
CA LEU A 205 -7.31 -20.18 -4.47
C LEU A 205 -7.53 -18.66 -4.43
N ASP A 206 -8.48 -18.16 -3.65
CA ASP A 206 -8.75 -16.72 -3.49
C ASP A 206 -7.53 -15.93 -2.99
N ALA A 207 -6.82 -16.50 -2.02
CA ALA A 207 -5.58 -15.88 -1.53
C ALA A 207 -4.50 -15.80 -2.62
N SER A 208 -4.41 -16.83 -3.47
CA SER A 208 -3.42 -16.90 -4.55
C SER A 208 -3.77 -15.99 -5.73
N LEU A 209 -5.05 -15.89 -6.09
CA LEU A 209 -5.55 -14.93 -7.08
C LEU A 209 -5.30 -13.48 -6.63
N SER A 210 -5.54 -13.23 -5.37
CA SER A 210 -5.25 -11.94 -4.77
C SER A 210 -3.76 -11.59 -4.79
N ALA A 211 -2.91 -12.58 -4.51
CA ALA A 211 -1.47 -12.39 -4.61
C ALA A 211 -1.03 -12.14 -6.06
N LEU A 212 -1.66 -12.81 -7.04
CA LEU A 212 -1.42 -12.57 -8.46
C LEU A 212 -1.77 -11.13 -8.85
N ASN A 213 -2.96 -10.66 -8.46
CA ASN A 213 -3.37 -9.28 -8.70
C ASN A 213 -2.43 -8.24 -8.05
N GLU A 214 -1.97 -8.50 -6.82
CA GLU A 214 -0.96 -7.64 -6.16
C GLU A 214 0.35 -7.57 -6.96
N ALA A 215 0.79 -8.69 -7.56
CA ALA A 215 1.99 -8.70 -8.41
C ALA A 215 1.78 -7.94 -9.72
N ALA A 216 0.62 -8.11 -10.36
CA ALA A 216 0.28 -7.37 -11.59
C ALA A 216 0.22 -5.86 -11.34
N LEU A 217 -0.36 -5.41 -10.22
CA LEU A 217 -0.35 -4.00 -9.82
C LEU A 217 1.06 -3.47 -9.55
N ALA A 218 1.93 -4.27 -8.94
CA ALA A 218 3.33 -3.87 -8.74
C ALA A 218 4.07 -3.71 -10.07
N VAL A 219 3.81 -4.59 -11.06
CA VAL A 219 4.34 -4.42 -12.41
C VAL A 219 3.80 -3.15 -13.07
N GLU A 220 2.49 -2.88 -12.96
CA GLU A 220 1.88 -1.67 -13.53
C GLU A 220 2.47 -0.38 -12.96
N GLU A 221 2.82 -0.36 -11.66
CA GLU A 221 3.53 0.78 -11.07
C GLU A 221 4.85 1.06 -11.80
N HIS A 222 5.58 0.01 -12.19
CA HIS A 222 6.80 0.14 -12.98
C HIS A 222 6.54 0.50 -14.45
N LEU A 223 5.47 -0.03 -15.04
CA LEU A 223 5.08 0.28 -16.43
C LEU A 223 4.55 1.72 -16.57
N SER A 224 3.95 2.27 -15.52
CA SER A 224 3.47 3.67 -15.54
C SER A 224 4.60 4.71 -15.70
N LEU A 225 5.85 4.28 -15.46
CA LEU A 225 7.05 5.11 -15.65
C LEU A 225 7.59 5.08 -17.10
N LEU A 226 7.06 4.19 -17.94
CA LEU A 226 7.46 4.02 -19.34
C LEU A 226 6.56 4.82 -20.31
N GLY A 227 7.02 5.01 -21.52
CA GLY A 227 6.18 5.50 -22.62
C GLY A 227 4.98 4.57 -22.87
N ALA A 228 3.86 5.13 -23.31
CA ALA A 228 2.63 4.35 -23.52
C ALA A 228 2.84 3.22 -24.55
N ALA A 229 3.56 3.49 -25.64
CA ALA A 229 3.84 2.51 -26.68
C ALA A 229 4.66 1.30 -26.17
N ASP A 230 5.67 1.55 -25.33
CA ASP A 230 6.53 0.50 -24.79
C ASP A 230 5.81 -0.37 -23.72
N ALA A 231 4.87 0.24 -23.00
CA ALA A 231 4.13 -0.42 -21.94
C ALA A 231 2.95 -1.28 -22.46
N LEU A 232 2.38 -0.92 -23.63
CA LEU A 232 1.14 -1.52 -24.16
C LEU A 232 1.24 -3.05 -24.35
N PRO A 233 2.26 -3.62 -25.02
CA PRO A 233 2.33 -5.07 -25.25
C PRO A 233 2.41 -5.87 -23.95
N ILE A 234 3.08 -5.33 -22.93
CA ILE A 234 3.20 -5.98 -21.61
C ILE A 234 1.86 -5.91 -20.88
N ARG A 235 1.16 -4.77 -20.96
CA ARG A 235 -0.17 -4.59 -20.35
C ARG A 235 -1.19 -5.56 -20.92
N GLU A 236 -1.22 -5.73 -22.24
CA GLU A 236 -2.12 -6.68 -22.90
C GLU A 236 -1.91 -8.11 -22.36
N ARG A 237 -0.66 -8.55 -22.23
CA ARG A 237 -0.35 -9.89 -21.70
C ARG A 237 -0.72 -10.04 -20.24
N LEU A 238 -0.56 -8.98 -19.43
CA LEU A 238 -1.00 -9.00 -18.02
C LEU A 238 -2.52 -9.11 -17.90
N VAL A 239 -3.27 -8.34 -18.69
CA VAL A 239 -4.73 -8.40 -18.71
C VAL A 239 -5.22 -9.77 -19.15
N GLU A 240 -4.65 -10.34 -20.21
CA GLU A 240 -4.97 -11.67 -20.69
C GLU A 240 -4.79 -12.75 -19.60
N LEU A 241 -3.68 -12.69 -18.87
CA LEU A 241 -3.38 -13.60 -17.77
C LEU A 241 -4.34 -13.42 -16.59
N GLU A 242 -4.66 -12.19 -16.22
CA GLU A 242 -5.59 -11.88 -15.14
C GLU A 242 -7.03 -12.30 -15.47
N VAL A 243 -7.45 -12.18 -16.72
CA VAL A 243 -8.76 -12.65 -17.20
C VAL A 243 -8.84 -14.19 -17.11
N ALA A 244 -7.84 -14.90 -17.63
CA ALA A 244 -7.81 -16.36 -17.56
C ALA A 244 -7.82 -16.87 -16.10
N ALA A 245 -7.10 -16.20 -15.19
CA ALA A 245 -7.13 -16.50 -13.77
C ALA A 245 -8.50 -16.23 -13.13
N GLY A 246 -9.19 -15.18 -13.57
CA GLY A 246 -10.54 -14.85 -13.11
C GLY A 246 -11.59 -15.85 -13.57
N GLN A 247 -11.52 -16.30 -14.82
CA GLN A 247 -12.39 -17.37 -15.34
C GLN A 247 -12.21 -18.68 -14.58
N LEU A 248 -10.96 -19.01 -14.23
CA LEU A 248 -10.66 -20.20 -13.43
C LEU A 248 -11.32 -20.12 -12.04
N ALA A 249 -11.33 -18.95 -11.40
CA ALA A 249 -11.96 -18.72 -10.10
C ALA A 249 -13.49 -18.79 -10.18
N SER A 250 -14.10 -18.19 -11.20
CA SER A 250 -15.56 -18.22 -11.39
C SER A 250 -16.08 -19.63 -11.65
N ASN A 251 -15.34 -20.40 -12.43
CA ASN A 251 -15.68 -21.80 -12.72
C ASN A 251 -15.52 -22.71 -11.48
N ALA A 252 -14.50 -22.49 -10.64
CA ALA A 252 -14.30 -23.21 -9.39
C ALA A 252 -15.46 -22.98 -8.40
N SER A 253 -15.93 -21.73 -8.28
CA SER A 253 -17.07 -21.40 -7.42
C SER A 253 -18.40 -21.94 -7.94
N ALA A 254 -18.58 -22.06 -9.25
CA ALA A 254 -19.76 -22.68 -9.87
C ALA A 254 -19.79 -24.21 -9.67
N THR A 255 -18.64 -24.87 -9.65
CA THR A 255 -18.52 -26.32 -9.46
C THR A 255 -18.89 -26.75 -8.04
N SER A 256 -18.73 -25.87 -7.03
CA SER A 256 -19.15 -26.15 -5.65
C SER A 256 -20.68 -26.15 -5.46
N THR A 257 -21.44 -25.64 -6.42
CA THR A 257 -22.91 -25.47 -6.33
C THR A 257 -23.70 -26.29 -7.33
N MET A 258 -23.08 -26.87 -8.38
CA MET A 258 -23.79 -27.62 -9.44
C MET A 258 -22.95 -28.77 -10.05
N THR A 259 -23.65 -29.85 -10.42
CA THR A 259 -23.21 -31.10 -11.05
C THR A 259 -22.38 -30.96 -12.33
N ALA A 260 -21.52 -31.96 -12.58
CA ALA A 260 -20.84 -32.49 -13.81
C ALA A 260 -20.72 -31.62 -15.11
N ALA A 261 -21.57 -30.65 -15.36
CA ALA A 261 -21.54 -29.82 -16.59
C ALA A 261 -20.44 -28.72 -16.59
N SER A 262 -19.83 -28.43 -15.43
CA SER A 262 -18.83 -27.36 -15.29
C SER A 262 -17.37 -27.81 -15.47
N ALA A 263 -17.13 -29.14 -15.57
CA ALA A 263 -15.78 -29.68 -15.73
C ALA A 263 -15.06 -29.25 -17.03
N PRO A 264 -15.68 -29.17 -18.21
CA PRO A 264 -15.02 -28.74 -19.43
C PRO A 264 -14.64 -27.24 -19.40
N ALA A 265 -15.45 -26.40 -18.75
CA ALA A 265 -15.17 -24.95 -18.65
C ALA A 265 -13.97 -24.67 -17.74
N SER A 266 -13.79 -25.41 -16.65
CA SER A 266 -12.62 -25.26 -15.77
C SER A 266 -11.33 -25.76 -16.44
N ALA A 267 -11.42 -26.81 -17.23
CA ALA A 267 -10.29 -27.32 -18.00
C ALA A 267 -9.84 -26.29 -19.07
N SER A 268 -10.78 -25.68 -19.80
CA SER A 268 -10.46 -24.64 -20.79
C SER A 268 -9.84 -23.41 -20.16
N ALA A 269 -10.33 -22.96 -18.99
CA ALA A 269 -9.76 -21.83 -18.27
C ALA A 269 -8.33 -22.12 -17.74
N SER A 270 -8.08 -23.37 -17.30
CA SER A 270 -6.73 -23.77 -16.87
C SER A 270 -5.74 -23.80 -18.03
N ILE A 271 -6.16 -24.26 -19.21
CA ILE A 271 -5.36 -24.27 -20.43
C ILE A 271 -5.09 -22.81 -20.89
N ALA A 272 -6.10 -21.94 -20.85
CA ALA A 272 -5.96 -20.54 -21.20
C ALA A 272 -4.96 -19.80 -20.26
N LEU A 273 -4.99 -20.08 -18.97
CA LEU A 273 -4.06 -19.52 -18.00
C LEU A 273 -2.63 -20.04 -18.23
N ASP A 274 -2.45 -21.32 -18.50
CA ASP A 274 -1.14 -21.91 -18.79
C ASP A 274 -0.53 -21.31 -20.07
N ALA A 275 -1.33 -21.19 -21.13
CA ALA A 275 -0.95 -20.52 -22.38
C ALA A 275 -0.64 -19.01 -22.16
N GLY A 276 -1.37 -18.33 -21.29
CA GLY A 276 -1.09 -16.94 -20.91
C GLY A 276 0.26 -16.79 -20.19
N VAL A 277 0.57 -17.70 -19.27
CA VAL A 277 1.86 -17.75 -18.58
C VAL A 277 2.99 -17.98 -19.60
N GLU A 278 2.86 -18.93 -20.50
CA GLU A 278 3.87 -19.23 -21.51
C GLU A 278 4.12 -18.04 -22.43
N ARG A 279 3.05 -17.35 -22.86
CA ARG A 279 3.18 -16.12 -23.69
C ARG A 279 3.87 -15.00 -22.95
N LEU A 280 3.58 -14.80 -21.67
CA LEU A 280 4.27 -13.79 -20.86
C LEU A 280 5.76 -14.15 -20.67
N GLU A 281 6.07 -15.43 -20.40
CA GLU A 281 7.46 -15.90 -20.29
C GLU A 281 8.24 -15.69 -21.60
N LYS A 282 7.68 -16.06 -22.75
CA LYS A 282 8.28 -15.78 -24.06
C LYS A 282 8.52 -14.28 -24.30
N THR A 283 7.61 -13.43 -23.79
CA THR A 283 7.79 -11.99 -23.86
C THR A 283 8.94 -11.52 -22.97
N ILE A 284 9.06 -12.07 -21.76
CA ILE A 284 10.15 -11.77 -20.82
C ILE A 284 11.49 -12.23 -21.44
N ASP A 285 11.55 -13.43 -22.01
CA ASP A 285 12.77 -14.01 -22.59
C ASP A 285 13.22 -13.20 -23.81
N ARG A 286 12.32 -12.77 -24.69
CA ARG A 286 12.63 -11.86 -25.81
C ARG A 286 13.21 -10.52 -25.33
N LEU A 287 12.68 -9.99 -24.24
CA LEU A 287 13.19 -8.77 -23.61
C LEU A 287 14.55 -9.02 -22.92
N ASP A 288 14.81 -10.26 -22.49
CA ASP A 288 16.08 -10.67 -21.89
C ASP A 288 17.19 -10.91 -22.91
N GLU A 289 16.89 -11.46 -24.09
CA GLU A 289 17.84 -11.62 -25.19
C GLU A 289 18.35 -10.27 -25.71
N GLY A 290 17.53 -9.20 -25.54
CA GLY A 290 17.95 -7.83 -25.75
C GLY A 290 18.15 -7.10 -24.41
N GLU A 291 19.16 -7.44 -23.61
CA GLU A 291 19.43 -6.73 -22.34
C GLU A 291 19.43 -5.20 -22.49
N ARG A 292 19.82 -4.71 -23.67
CA ARG A 292 19.75 -3.31 -24.10
C ARG A 292 18.34 -2.79 -24.30
N LEU A 293 17.32 -3.65 -24.58
CA LEU A 293 15.94 -3.23 -24.77
C LEU A 293 15.30 -2.75 -23.46
N TRP A 294 15.63 -3.38 -22.34
CA TRP A 294 15.13 -2.93 -21.05
C TRP A 294 15.65 -1.54 -20.64
N ASP A 295 16.89 -1.23 -21.02
CA ASP A 295 17.52 0.06 -20.73
C ASP A 295 17.15 1.12 -21.78
N ALA A 296 16.72 0.69 -22.98
CA ALA A 296 16.23 1.57 -24.05
C ALA A 296 14.81 2.09 -23.81
N PHE A 297 14.02 1.48 -22.92
CA PHE A 297 12.70 1.99 -22.59
C PHE A 297 12.79 3.41 -22.03
N ALA A 298 12.32 4.37 -22.81
CA ALA A 298 12.30 5.76 -22.42
C ALA A 298 11.37 5.96 -21.19
N LEU A 299 11.87 6.66 -20.18
CA LEU A 299 11.00 7.12 -19.11
C LEU A 299 9.97 8.09 -19.67
N ALA A 300 8.71 7.92 -19.28
CA ALA A 300 7.65 8.86 -19.62
C ALA A 300 8.09 10.30 -19.30
N PRO A 301 7.75 11.29 -20.12
CA PRO A 301 8.09 12.69 -19.86
C PRO A 301 7.61 13.11 -18.48
N ALA A 302 8.34 14.00 -17.83
CA ALA A 302 7.93 14.49 -16.51
C ALA A 302 6.53 15.12 -16.61
N PRO A 303 5.62 14.82 -15.69
CA PRO A 303 4.34 15.51 -15.67
C PRO A 303 4.57 17.01 -15.60
N ARG A 304 3.80 17.77 -16.39
CA ARG A 304 3.88 19.24 -16.40
C ARG A 304 3.70 19.78 -14.99
N PRO A 305 4.49 20.77 -14.56
CA PRO A 305 4.33 21.35 -13.23
C PRO A 305 2.93 21.97 -13.10
N VAL A 306 2.20 21.50 -12.09
CA VAL A 306 0.88 22.06 -11.77
C VAL A 306 1.07 23.44 -11.16
N PRO A 307 0.28 24.47 -11.51
CA PRO A 307 0.37 25.81 -10.92
C PRO A 307 0.33 25.77 -9.39
N ALA A 308 1.13 26.59 -8.73
CA ALA A 308 1.29 26.58 -7.28
C ALA A 308 -0.05 26.73 -6.54
N ARG A 309 -0.96 27.58 -7.04
CA ARG A 309 -2.29 27.80 -6.46
C ARG A 309 -3.15 26.53 -6.49
N GLN A 310 -3.22 25.84 -7.61
CA GLN A 310 -3.97 24.58 -7.75
C GLN A 310 -3.38 23.47 -6.87
N ARG A 311 -2.06 23.49 -6.67
CA ARG A 311 -1.35 22.60 -5.76
C ARG A 311 -1.70 22.87 -4.30
N TRP A 312 -1.87 24.12 -3.91
CA TRP A 312 -2.29 24.51 -2.56
C TRP A 312 -3.74 24.12 -2.28
N ASP A 313 -4.65 24.30 -3.22
CA ASP A 313 -6.06 23.93 -3.07
C ASP A 313 -6.24 22.42 -2.94
N THR A 314 -5.53 21.64 -3.75
CA THR A 314 -5.51 20.17 -3.63
C THR A 314 -4.88 19.71 -2.31
N LEU A 315 -3.81 20.34 -1.87
CA LEU A 315 -3.19 20.04 -0.57
C LEU A 315 -4.14 20.34 0.59
N ARG A 316 -4.82 21.50 0.58
CA ARG A 316 -5.80 21.85 1.61
C ARG A 316 -6.96 20.85 1.69
N ALA A 317 -7.46 20.40 0.53
CA ALA A 317 -8.52 19.38 0.47
C ALA A 317 -8.05 18.00 0.96
N GLN A 318 -6.78 17.67 0.76
CA GLN A 318 -6.19 16.38 1.16
C GLN A 318 -5.66 16.36 2.60
N LEU A 319 -5.40 17.54 3.21
CA LEU A 319 -4.87 17.64 4.56
C LEU A 319 -5.85 17.09 5.60
N ALA A 320 -5.43 16.04 6.27
CA ALA A 320 -6.23 15.34 7.28
C ALA A 320 -6.17 16.05 8.64
N TRP A 321 -6.56 17.33 8.72
CA TRP A 321 -6.53 18.14 9.92
C TRP A 321 -7.14 17.48 11.16
N ARG A 322 -8.31 16.86 10.97
CA ARG A 322 -9.00 16.15 12.06
C ARG A 322 -8.18 14.97 12.56
N HIS A 323 -7.47 14.30 11.68
CA HIS A 323 -6.61 13.17 12.05
C HIS A 323 -5.36 13.65 12.79
N ALA A 324 -4.72 14.70 12.30
CA ALA A 324 -3.55 15.31 12.94
C ALA A 324 -3.90 15.86 14.34
N LEU A 325 -5.06 16.51 14.49
CA LEU A 325 -5.53 17.01 15.78
C LEU A 325 -5.74 15.87 16.79
N ARG A 326 -6.36 14.77 16.38
CA ARG A 326 -6.56 13.59 17.24
C ARG A 326 -5.26 12.98 17.70
N ALA A 327 -4.30 12.85 16.78
CA ALA A 327 -2.99 12.33 17.13
C ALA A 327 -2.22 13.26 18.06
N ALA A 328 -2.34 14.58 17.87
CA ALA A 328 -1.76 15.57 18.78
C ALA A 328 -2.40 15.51 20.17
N THR A 329 -3.73 15.38 20.25
CA THR A 329 -4.44 15.19 21.53
C THR A 329 -3.98 13.92 22.23
N ALA A 330 -3.85 12.81 21.50
CA ALA A 330 -3.34 11.56 22.06
C ALA A 330 -1.88 11.72 22.55
N ALA A 331 -1.06 12.45 21.80
CA ALA A 331 0.33 12.71 22.16
C ALA A 331 0.43 13.54 23.46
N VAL A 332 -0.39 14.60 23.61
CA VAL A 332 -0.43 15.42 24.83
C VAL A 332 -0.84 14.58 26.03
N ILE A 333 -1.90 13.74 25.90
CA ILE A 333 -2.34 12.86 26.99
C ILE A 333 -1.26 11.82 27.34
N ALA A 334 -0.66 11.20 26.33
CA ALA A 334 0.42 10.23 26.52
C ALA A 334 1.66 10.86 27.15
N MET A 335 1.96 12.11 26.80
CA MET A 335 3.04 12.90 27.39
C MET A 335 2.79 13.17 28.86
N ALA A 336 1.60 13.64 29.22
CA ALA A 336 1.23 13.91 30.62
C ALA A 336 1.30 12.65 31.49
N ILE A 337 0.79 11.52 31.01
CA ILE A 337 0.87 10.24 31.69
C ILE A 337 2.32 9.73 31.74
N GLY A 338 3.06 9.88 30.64
CA GLY A 338 4.45 9.47 30.56
C GLY A 338 5.34 10.21 31.53
N HIS A 339 5.17 11.53 31.69
CA HIS A 339 5.90 12.33 32.70
C HIS A 339 5.59 11.87 34.13
N ALA A 340 4.33 11.46 34.41
CA ALA A 340 3.95 10.98 35.72
C ALA A 340 4.55 9.59 36.04
N LEU A 341 4.75 8.74 35.02
CA LEU A 341 5.31 7.41 35.18
C LEU A 341 6.84 7.38 35.16
N SER A 342 7.44 8.10 34.23
CA SER A 342 8.89 8.13 34.01
C SER A 342 9.32 9.50 33.42
N PRO A 343 9.75 10.44 34.27
CA PRO A 343 10.15 11.79 33.81
C PRO A 343 11.28 11.78 32.78
N GLU A 344 12.14 10.77 32.81
CA GLU A 344 13.29 10.68 31.89
C GLU A 344 12.97 9.99 30.56
N ARG A 345 11.83 9.24 30.46
CA ARG A 345 11.54 8.35 29.32
C ARG A 345 10.15 8.53 28.69
N TRP A 346 9.40 9.51 29.12
CA TRP A 346 8.03 9.81 28.68
C TRP A 346 7.82 9.83 27.15
N PHE A 347 8.85 10.12 26.39
CA PHE A 347 8.82 10.23 24.94
C PHE A 347 8.48 8.90 24.23
N TRP A 348 8.73 7.74 24.84
CA TRP A 348 8.37 6.45 24.25
C TRP A 348 6.86 6.25 24.14
N ALA A 349 6.09 6.74 25.11
CA ALA A 349 4.64 6.75 25.05
C ALA A 349 4.14 7.62 23.88
N VAL A 350 4.73 8.80 23.71
CA VAL A 350 4.40 9.71 22.60
C VAL A 350 4.81 9.14 21.24
N ILE A 351 6.00 8.54 21.12
CA ILE A 351 6.42 7.84 19.89
C ILE A 351 5.42 6.72 19.56
N THR A 352 4.93 6.01 20.55
CA THR A 352 3.95 4.95 20.33
C THR A 352 2.64 5.52 19.79
N THR A 353 2.11 6.62 20.34
CA THR A 353 0.91 7.26 19.81
C THR A 353 1.13 7.75 18.37
N PHE A 354 2.25 8.39 18.09
CA PHE A 354 2.59 8.85 16.74
C PHE A 354 2.56 7.71 15.73
N VAL A 355 3.28 6.62 16.02
CA VAL A 355 3.41 5.50 15.10
C VAL A 355 2.10 4.72 14.96
N VAL A 356 1.28 4.65 16.01
CA VAL A 356 -0.04 4.02 15.97
C VAL A 356 -1.01 4.83 15.10
N PHE A 357 -1.02 6.17 15.24
CA PHE A 357 -1.87 7.03 14.41
C PHE A 357 -1.35 7.19 12.98
N MET A 358 -0.07 6.96 12.73
CA MET A 358 0.50 7.10 11.39
C MET A 358 -0.08 6.07 10.42
N GLY A 359 -0.71 6.56 9.34
CA GLY A 359 -1.30 5.71 8.29
C GLY A 359 -2.60 5.02 8.68
N THR A 360 -3.14 5.26 9.91
CA THR A 360 -4.46 4.73 10.32
C THR A 360 -5.55 5.76 10.01
N ARG A 361 -6.70 5.27 9.53
CA ARG A 361 -7.85 6.13 9.18
C ARG A 361 -9.12 5.75 9.92
N SER A 362 -9.16 4.58 10.55
CA SER A 362 -10.31 4.06 11.27
C SER A 362 -9.94 3.61 12.69
N ARG A 363 -10.93 3.46 13.57
CA ARG A 363 -10.76 2.86 14.91
C ARG A 363 -10.11 1.49 14.83
N ALA A 364 -10.61 0.65 13.93
CA ALA A 364 -10.15 -0.72 13.77
C ALA A 364 -8.68 -0.76 13.35
N ASP A 365 -8.27 0.11 12.43
CA ASP A 365 -6.86 0.23 12.04
C ASP A 365 -5.98 0.64 13.22
N THR A 366 -6.46 1.61 14.02
CA THR A 366 -5.71 2.11 15.19
C THR A 366 -5.52 1.01 16.23
N ILE A 367 -6.59 0.28 16.56
CA ILE A 367 -6.53 -0.84 17.49
C ILE A 367 -5.63 -1.96 16.95
N TYR A 368 -5.82 -2.36 15.69
CA TYR A 368 -5.01 -3.41 15.06
C TYR A 368 -3.53 -3.05 15.06
N ARG A 369 -3.20 -1.81 14.69
CA ARG A 369 -1.82 -1.33 14.69
C ARG A 369 -1.22 -1.22 16.09
N GLY A 370 -2.01 -0.80 17.08
CA GLY A 370 -1.60 -0.79 18.49
C GLY A 370 -1.32 -2.20 19.02
N MET A 371 -2.18 -3.17 18.71
CA MET A 371 -1.95 -4.58 19.09
C MET A 371 -0.70 -5.15 18.41
N GLN A 372 -0.48 -4.86 17.14
CA GLN A 372 0.76 -5.24 16.45
C GLN A 372 2.00 -4.59 17.08
N ARG A 373 1.89 -3.32 17.50
CA ARG A 373 2.95 -2.60 18.21
C ARG A 373 3.28 -3.28 19.53
N LEU A 374 2.26 -3.58 20.33
CA LEU A 374 2.42 -4.24 21.63
C LEU A 374 3.05 -5.62 21.49
N ALA A 375 2.53 -6.47 20.58
CA ALA A 375 3.05 -7.80 20.36
C ALA A 375 4.51 -7.79 19.87
N GLY A 376 4.83 -6.91 18.93
CA GLY A 376 6.20 -6.77 18.41
C GLY A 376 7.17 -6.25 19.48
N THR A 377 6.74 -5.29 20.30
CA THR A 377 7.56 -4.75 21.41
C THR A 377 7.80 -5.79 22.49
N LEU A 378 6.77 -6.52 22.91
CA LEU A 378 6.89 -7.55 23.93
C LEU A 378 7.87 -8.66 23.50
N ALA A 379 7.66 -9.22 22.32
CA ALA A 379 8.56 -10.24 21.78
C ALA A 379 9.99 -9.70 21.60
N GLY A 380 10.15 -8.46 21.04
CA GLY A 380 11.46 -7.84 20.82
C GLY A 380 12.18 -7.51 22.11
N ALA A 381 11.49 -7.04 23.15
CA ALA A 381 12.06 -6.71 24.44
C ALA A 381 12.60 -7.97 25.16
N LEU A 382 11.83 -9.05 25.16
CA LEU A 382 12.27 -10.33 25.72
C LEU A 382 13.50 -10.87 24.96
N THR A 383 13.45 -10.87 23.62
CA THR A 383 14.57 -11.31 22.78
C THR A 383 15.81 -10.45 22.99
N SER A 384 15.66 -9.13 23.13
CA SER A 384 16.81 -8.24 23.37
C SER A 384 17.49 -8.51 24.70
N ALA A 385 16.73 -8.85 25.75
CA ALA A 385 17.29 -9.23 27.05
C ALA A 385 18.13 -10.50 26.96
N VAL A 386 17.61 -11.52 26.26
CA VAL A 386 18.36 -12.77 26.04
C VAL A 386 19.63 -12.55 25.19
N LEU A 387 19.50 -11.83 24.07
CA LEU A 387 20.64 -11.60 23.20
C LEU A 387 21.71 -10.71 23.85
N ALA A 388 21.30 -9.68 24.60
CA ALA A 388 22.25 -8.80 25.28
C ALA A 388 23.07 -9.57 26.32
N THR A 389 22.47 -10.50 27.06
CA THR A 389 23.20 -11.36 28.01
C THR A 389 24.08 -12.39 27.30
N ALA A 390 23.58 -13.02 26.23
CA ALA A 390 24.31 -14.05 25.50
C ALA A 390 25.50 -13.50 24.69
N LEU A 391 25.38 -12.28 24.17
CA LEU A 391 26.38 -11.67 23.26
C LEU A 391 27.36 -10.72 23.96
N HIS A 392 27.19 -10.48 25.26
CA HIS A 392 27.99 -9.52 26.03
C HIS A 392 29.52 -9.75 25.87
N ALA A 393 29.96 -11.01 25.82
CA ALA A 393 31.37 -11.36 25.69
C ALA A 393 31.91 -11.28 24.24
N THR A 394 31.05 -11.01 23.25
CA THR A 394 31.40 -11.07 21.82
C THR A 394 30.94 -9.82 21.07
N PRO A 395 31.68 -8.68 21.18
CA PRO A 395 31.25 -7.41 20.61
C PRO A 395 31.06 -7.47 19.08
N ALA A 396 31.87 -8.22 18.37
CA ALA A 396 31.73 -8.38 16.92
C ALA A 396 30.40 -9.06 16.53
N LEU A 397 29.97 -10.06 17.30
CA LEU A 397 28.70 -10.74 17.07
C LEU A 397 27.52 -9.85 17.46
N MET A 398 27.67 -9.03 18.51
CA MET A 398 26.69 -8.03 18.92
C MET A 398 26.46 -7.00 17.82
N VAL A 399 27.51 -6.38 17.28
CA VAL A 399 27.42 -5.43 16.17
C VAL A 399 26.81 -6.08 14.93
N THR A 400 27.22 -7.30 14.59
CA THR A 400 26.62 -8.06 13.46
C THR A 400 25.12 -8.26 13.67
N THR A 401 24.71 -8.62 14.89
CA THR A 401 23.30 -8.79 15.23
C THR A 401 22.52 -7.46 15.13
N MET A 402 23.11 -6.34 15.54
CA MET A 402 22.52 -5.01 15.35
C MET A 402 22.30 -4.69 13.87
N VAL A 403 23.28 -4.96 13.00
CA VAL A 403 23.16 -4.76 11.55
C VAL A 403 22.07 -5.67 10.95
N LEU A 404 21.98 -6.91 11.40
CA LEU A 404 20.91 -7.83 11.01
C LEU A 404 19.54 -7.36 11.48
N CYS A 405 19.45 -6.73 12.66
CA CYS A 405 18.21 -6.10 13.14
C CYS A 405 17.80 -4.90 12.27
N VAL A 406 18.74 -4.06 11.84
CA VAL A 406 18.46 -2.97 10.89
C VAL A 406 17.95 -3.53 9.56
N PHE A 407 18.60 -4.58 9.03
CA PHE A 407 18.14 -5.27 7.83
C PHE A 407 16.72 -5.83 7.99
N GLY A 408 16.46 -6.59 9.05
CA GLY A 408 15.16 -7.18 9.34
C GLY A 408 14.06 -6.13 9.53
N TRP A 409 14.38 -5.02 10.21
CA TRP A 409 13.50 -3.88 10.36
C TRP A 409 13.16 -3.24 9.01
N ALA A 410 14.15 -2.88 8.21
CA ALA A 410 13.95 -2.25 6.92
C ALA A 410 13.18 -3.13 5.93
N TYR A 411 13.40 -4.46 5.99
CA TYR A 411 12.69 -5.44 5.16
C TYR A 411 11.21 -5.58 5.54
N THR A 412 10.88 -5.47 6.83
CA THR A 412 9.55 -5.86 7.32
C THR A 412 8.63 -4.69 7.68
N ILE A 413 9.16 -3.52 8.09
CA ILE A 413 8.40 -2.43 8.71
C ILE A 413 7.21 -1.91 7.87
N LEU A 414 7.35 -1.88 6.55
CA LEU A 414 6.31 -1.38 5.65
C LEU A 414 5.22 -2.42 5.32
N HIS A 415 5.48 -3.71 5.53
CA HIS A 415 4.60 -4.80 5.06
C HIS A 415 4.11 -5.72 6.19
N ALA A 416 4.95 -5.94 7.18
CA ALA A 416 4.66 -6.76 8.35
C ALA A 416 5.03 -5.98 9.62
N TYR A 417 4.21 -4.99 9.94
CA TYR A 417 4.50 -3.99 10.97
C TYR A 417 4.96 -4.59 12.31
N SER A 418 4.29 -5.64 12.81
CA SER A 418 4.67 -6.30 14.06
C SER A 418 6.11 -6.85 14.03
N ARG A 419 6.54 -7.45 12.90
CA ARG A 419 7.92 -7.94 12.73
C ARG A 419 8.92 -6.80 12.67
N GLY A 420 8.56 -5.68 12.00
CA GLY A 420 9.40 -4.49 11.99
C GLY A 420 9.59 -3.91 13.39
N VAL A 421 8.52 -3.85 14.18
CA VAL A 421 8.56 -3.44 15.58
C VAL A 421 9.43 -4.38 16.41
N PHE A 422 9.35 -5.68 16.20
CA PHE A 422 10.22 -6.65 16.84
C PHE A 422 11.70 -6.33 16.61
N PHE A 423 12.14 -6.21 15.36
CA PHE A 423 13.55 -5.95 15.04
C PHE A 423 14.05 -4.61 15.58
N ILE A 424 13.26 -3.53 15.48
CA ILE A 424 13.69 -2.23 16.03
C ILE A 424 13.74 -2.25 17.56
N THR A 425 12.89 -3.02 18.22
CA THR A 425 12.91 -3.15 19.68
C THR A 425 14.14 -3.96 20.12
N VAL A 426 14.48 -5.04 19.42
CA VAL A 426 15.72 -5.77 19.66
C VAL A 426 16.92 -4.86 19.47
N LEU A 427 17.00 -4.15 18.35
CA LEU A 427 18.10 -3.22 18.06
C LEU A 427 18.29 -2.20 19.19
N VAL A 428 17.21 -1.54 19.60
CA VAL A 428 17.27 -0.52 20.67
C VAL A 428 17.70 -1.14 21.98
N GLY A 429 17.23 -2.35 22.35
CA GLY A 429 17.65 -3.06 23.52
C GLY A 429 19.16 -3.38 23.51
N LEU A 430 19.71 -3.84 22.39
CA LEU A 430 21.15 -4.09 22.23
C LEU A 430 21.99 -2.81 22.32
N VAL A 431 21.52 -1.70 21.70
CA VAL A 431 22.18 -0.39 21.80
C VAL A 431 22.24 0.09 23.25
N TYR A 432 21.17 -0.04 24.02
CA TYR A 432 21.17 0.33 25.43
C TYR A 432 22.08 -0.56 26.28
N ALA A 433 22.16 -1.86 25.93
CA ALA A 433 23.08 -2.77 26.59
C ALA A 433 24.55 -2.36 26.39
N GLU A 434 24.94 -1.96 25.15
CA GLU A 434 26.26 -1.44 24.84
C GLU A 434 26.57 -0.11 25.55
N LEU A 435 25.56 0.71 25.79
CA LEU A 435 25.70 1.95 26.57
C LEU A 435 25.74 1.72 28.08
N GLY A 436 25.73 0.45 28.56
CA GLY A 436 25.86 0.09 29.95
C GLY A 436 24.59 0.22 30.80
N PHE A 437 23.41 0.40 30.16
CA PHE A 437 22.16 0.44 30.92
C PHE A 437 21.73 -0.94 31.43
N ALA A 438 21.17 -0.99 32.64
CA ALA A 438 20.60 -2.21 33.19
C ALA A 438 19.40 -2.70 32.37
N ILE A 439 19.47 -3.91 31.85
CA ILE A 439 18.53 -4.44 30.86
C ILE A 439 17.13 -4.66 31.43
N ARG A 440 17.04 -5.26 32.65
CA ARG A 440 15.72 -5.62 33.27
C ARG A 440 14.80 -4.41 33.50
N PRO A 441 15.24 -3.33 34.18
CA PRO A 441 14.39 -2.16 34.38
C PRO A 441 14.06 -1.46 33.05
N LEU A 442 14.97 -1.52 32.07
CA LEU A 442 14.75 -0.93 30.76
C LEU A 442 13.64 -1.65 29.98
N VAL A 443 13.64 -2.99 30.01
CA VAL A 443 12.61 -3.83 29.36
C VAL A 443 11.24 -3.57 29.99
N ALA A 444 11.15 -3.51 31.31
CA ALA A 444 9.91 -3.23 32.02
C ALA A 444 9.35 -1.85 31.66
N ALA A 445 10.17 -0.80 31.79
CA ALA A 445 9.78 0.56 31.43
C ALA A 445 9.34 0.67 29.96
N ARG A 446 10.02 -0.02 29.05
CA ARG A 446 9.66 -0.06 27.62
C ARG A 446 8.28 -0.64 27.38
N ILE A 447 7.92 -1.71 28.08
CA ILE A 447 6.60 -2.37 27.97
C ILE A 447 5.53 -1.45 28.54
N GLU A 448 5.75 -0.86 29.71
CA GLU A 448 4.83 0.06 30.37
C GLU A 448 4.52 1.29 29.49
N GLU A 449 5.54 1.94 28.96
CA GLU A 449 5.39 3.14 28.12
C GLU A 449 4.67 2.85 26.79
N VAL A 450 4.99 1.70 26.15
CA VAL A 450 4.29 1.28 24.93
C VAL A 450 2.84 0.92 25.23
N LEU A 451 2.58 0.28 26.37
CA LEU A 451 1.22 -0.03 26.82
C LEU A 451 0.41 1.24 27.03
N VAL A 452 0.96 2.22 27.74
CA VAL A 452 0.33 3.54 27.96
C VAL A 452 0.03 4.22 26.62
N GLY A 453 1.01 4.28 25.72
CA GLY A 453 0.82 4.88 24.39
C GLY A 453 -0.28 4.19 23.57
N CYS A 454 -0.38 2.86 23.64
CA CYS A 454 -1.44 2.10 23.01
C CYS A 454 -2.80 2.37 23.65
N LEU A 455 -2.91 2.33 24.99
CA LEU A 455 -4.16 2.59 25.71
C LEU A 455 -4.69 3.99 25.46
N VAL A 456 -3.84 5.00 25.52
CA VAL A 456 -4.21 6.39 25.19
C VAL A 456 -4.67 6.48 23.74
N SER A 457 -3.95 5.84 22.81
CA SER A 457 -4.35 5.81 21.39
C SER A 457 -5.73 5.17 21.20
N PHE A 458 -6.02 4.09 21.92
CA PHE A 458 -7.32 3.44 21.87
C PHE A 458 -8.42 4.32 22.47
N ALA A 459 -8.19 4.91 23.63
CA ALA A 459 -9.14 5.82 24.27
C ALA A 459 -9.49 7.01 23.37
N VAL A 460 -8.48 7.67 22.81
CA VAL A 460 -8.68 8.78 21.87
C VAL A 460 -9.38 8.33 20.60
N ALA A 461 -9.04 7.15 20.05
CA ALA A 461 -9.72 6.60 18.89
C ALA A 461 -11.19 6.28 19.21
N PHE A 462 -11.51 5.81 20.41
CA PHE A 462 -12.89 5.55 20.84
C PHE A 462 -13.70 6.83 21.02
N VAL A 463 -13.14 7.84 21.66
CA VAL A 463 -13.83 9.08 21.99
C VAL A 463 -13.91 10.04 20.81
N LEU A 464 -12.78 10.28 20.14
CA LEU A 464 -12.68 11.31 19.11
C LEU A 464 -12.85 10.78 17.67
N MET A 465 -12.97 9.47 17.45
CA MET A 465 -13.25 8.89 16.16
C MET A 465 -14.68 8.33 16.09
N PRO A 466 -15.71 9.17 15.85
CA PRO A 466 -17.10 8.70 15.74
C PRO A 466 -17.35 7.93 14.43
N LEU A 467 -16.41 7.94 13.50
CA LEU A 467 -16.50 7.15 12.27
C LEU A 467 -16.48 5.68 12.65
N THR A 468 -17.66 5.08 12.62
CA THR A 468 -17.79 3.64 12.68
C THR A 468 -16.84 3.04 11.64
N ALA A 469 -16.15 2.00 12.00
CA ALA A 469 -15.25 1.27 11.09
C ALA A 469 -15.96 0.90 9.76
N THR A 470 -17.27 0.72 9.79
CA THR A 470 -18.16 0.53 8.65
C THR A 470 -18.11 1.70 7.65
N ARG A 471 -18.13 2.97 8.08
CA ARG A 471 -18.08 4.11 7.13
C ARG A 471 -16.78 4.15 6.30
N HIS A 472 -15.67 3.71 6.83
CA HIS A 472 -14.43 3.65 6.06
C HIS A 472 -14.50 2.58 4.98
N ILE A 473 -15.05 1.41 5.31
CA ILE A 473 -15.32 0.34 4.33
C ILE A 473 -16.35 0.82 3.30
N ASP A 474 -17.44 1.44 3.74
CA ASP A 474 -18.49 1.95 2.86
C ASP A 474 -17.92 2.98 1.86
N THR A 475 -17.03 3.87 2.31
CA THR A 475 -16.36 4.85 1.43
C THR A 475 -15.46 4.14 0.40
N ARG A 476 -14.74 3.07 0.80
CA ARG A 476 -13.91 2.27 -0.12
C ARG A 476 -14.76 1.43 -1.07
N MET A 477 -15.87 0.88 -0.58
CA MET A 477 -16.86 0.18 -1.41
C MET A 477 -17.42 1.11 -2.49
N LEU A 478 -17.83 2.33 -2.10
CA LEU A 478 -18.29 3.35 -3.02
C LEU A 478 -17.23 3.71 -4.09
N ALA A 479 -15.96 3.80 -3.69
CA ALA A 479 -14.87 4.04 -4.64
C ALA A 479 -14.72 2.90 -5.66
N VAL A 480 -14.89 1.65 -5.23
CA VAL A 480 -14.85 0.48 -6.12
C VAL A 480 -16.06 0.49 -7.08
N LEU A 481 -17.27 0.75 -6.58
CA LEU A 481 -18.47 0.83 -7.42
C LEU A 481 -18.36 1.92 -8.50
N ARG A 482 -17.85 3.10 -8.13
CA ARG A 482 -17.57 4.19 -9.09
C ARG A 482 -16.50 3.82 -10.11
N ALA A 483 -15.45 3.14 -9.69
CA ALA A 483 -14.40 2.68 -10.59
C ALA A 483 -14.90 1.58 -11.53
N LEU A 484 -15.77 0.68 -11.04
CA LEU A 484 -16.43 -0.36 -11.83
C LEU A 484 -17.29 0.26 -12.93
N ARG A 485 -18.15 1.21 -12.56
CA ARG A 485 -18.99 1.96 -13.52
C ARG A 485 -18.15 2.67 -14.58
N ALA A 486 -17.07 3.36 -14.15
CA ALA A 486 -16.17 4.06 -15.07
C ALA A 486 -15.43 3.10 -16.02
N SER A 487 -15.10 1.88 -15.56
CA SER A 487 -14.48 0.86 -16.40
C SER A 487 -15.45 0.32 -17.46
N LEU A 488 -16.71 0.12 -17.11
CA LEU A 488 -17.76 -0.29 -18.06
C LEU A 488 -18.03 0.79 -19.09
N GLN A 489 -18.12 2.05 -18.67
CA GLN A 489 -18.26 3.18 -19.57
C GLN A 489 -17.10 3.26 -20.57
N ALA A 490 -15.88 3.16 -20.09
CA ALA A 490 -14.68 3.18 -20.96
C ALA A 490 -14.65 2.01 -21.97
N SER A 491 -15.21 0.86 -21.59
CA SER A 491 -15.33 -0.30 -22.50
C SER A 491 -16.42 -0.09 -23.56
N ALA A 492 -17.48 0.68 -23.25
CA ALA A 492 -18.54 1.05 -24.19
C ALA A 492 -18.08 2.12 -25.19
N ASP A 493 -17.30 3.11 -24.72
CA ASP A 493 -16.88 4.27 -25.51
C ASP A 493 -15.88 3.91 -26.63
N GLY A 494 -15.36 2.68 -26.68
CA GLY A 494 -14.49 2.17 -27.74
C GLY A 494 -13.14 2.88 -27.91
N GLN A 495 -12.72 3.69 -26.95
CA GLN A 495 -11.41 4.35 -27.02
C GLN A 495 -10.27 3.36 -26.72
N PRO A 496 -9.23 3.25 -27.57
CA PRO A 496 -8.26 2.15 -27.52
C PRO A 496 -7.51 2.01 -26.19
N ASP A 497 -7.20 3.11 -25.50
CA ASP A 497 -6.42 3.08 -24.23
C ASP A 497 -7.28 3.23 -22.96
N ALA A 498 -8.54 3.67 -23.09
CA ALA A 498 -9.41 4.00 -21.96
C ALA A 498 -9.78 2.78 -21.10
N PRO A 499 -10.14 1.60 -21.65
CA PRO A 499 -10.49 0.43 -20.87
C PRO A 499 -9.36 -0.03 -19.96
N GLY A 500 -8.12 -0.06 -20.45
CA GLY A 500 -6.95 -0.47 -19.68
C GLY A 500 -6.65 0.45 -18.50
N VAL A 501 -6.75 1.77 -18.69
CA VAL A 501 -6.54 2.76 -17.61
C VAL A 501 -7.65 2.70 -16.57
N ALA A 502 -8.90 2.59 -17.00
CA ALA A 502 -10.06 2.48 -16.11
C ALA A 502 -9.99 1.19 -15.28
N MET A 503 -9.62 0.07 -15.89
CA MET A 503 -9.44 -1.21 -15.22
C MET A 503 -8.36 -1.14 -14.12
N ARG A 504 -7.22 -0.48 -14.38
CA ARG A 504 -6.17 -0.28 -13.37
C ARG A 504 -6.63 0.60 -12.19
N ARG A 505 -7.51 1.55 -12.42
CA ARG A 505 -8.15 2.32 -11.33
C ARG A 505 -9.07 1.43 -10.49
N LEU A 506 -9.82 0.56 -11.14
CA LEU A 506 -10.68 -0.42 -10.46
C LEU A 506 -9.86 -1.38 -9.59
N ASP A 507 -8.77 -1.94 -10.11
CA ASP A 507 -7.85 -2.81 -9.38
C ASP A 507 -7.24 -2.14 -8.14
N ARG A 508 -6.81 -0.88 -8.27
CA ARG A 508 -6.30 -0.10 -7.12
C ARG A 508 -7.38 0.12 -6.07
N SER A 509 -8.58 0.51 -6.50
CA SER A 509 -9.70 0.70 -5.58
C SER A 509 -10.08 -0.59 -4.84
N TRP A 510 -10.03 -1.72 -5.53
CA TRP A 510 -10.22 -3.05 -4.97
C TRP A 510 -9.15 -3.39 -3.93
N GLN A 511 -7.86 -3.16 -4.22
CA GLN A 511 -6.78 -3.39 -3.27
C GLN A 511 -6.90 -2.49 -2.04
N ASP A 512 -7.26 -1.23 -2.22
CA ASP A 512 -7.52 -0.30 -1.11
C ASP A 512 -8.65 -0.81 -0.20
N LEU A 513 -9.73 -1.34 -0.78
CA LEU A 513 -10.83 -1.96 -0.04
C LEU A 513 -10.36 -3.18 0.74
N ARG A 514 -9.56 -4.05 0.13
CA ARG A 514 -9.01 -5.25 0.80
C ARG A 514 -8.07 -4.91 1.95
N VAL A 515 -7.21 -3.91 1.76
CA VAL A 515 -6.33 -3.43 2.83
C VAL A 515 -7.15 -2.87 3.99
N ALA A 516 -8.20 -2.10 3.69
CA ALA A 516 -9.13 -1.59 4.71
C ALA A 516 -9.91 -2.70 5.42
N TRP A 517 -10.10 -3.86 4.77
CA TRP A 517 -10.81 -5.02 5.31
C TRP A 517 -9.94 -5.91 6.20
N ARG A 518 -8.62 -5.95 6.01
CA ARG A 518 -7.69 -6.81 6.78
C ARG A 518 -7.87 -6.75 8.31
N PRO A 519 -8.03 -5.58 8.95
CA PRO A 519 -8.22 -5.49 10.39
C PRO A 519 -9.47 -6.21 10.91
N PHE A 520 -10.50 -6.34 10.07
CA PHE A 520 -11.77 -6.99 10.43
C PHE A 520 -11.68 -8.52 10.36
N GLN A 521 -10.85 -9.07 9.50
CA GLN A 521 -10.61 -10.51 9.43
C GLN A 521 -9.94 -11.06 10.69
N THR A 522 -9.07 -10.25 11.32
CA THR A 522 -8.38 -10.63 12.56
C THR A 522 -9.21 -10.39 13.83
N GLN A 523 -10.21 -9.49 13.75
CA GLN A 523 -11.10 -9.16 14.87
C GLN A 523 -12.44 -9.92 14.82
N ARG A 524 -12.49 -11.13 14.28
CA ARG A 524 -13.71 -11.97 14.18
C ARG A 524 -14.55 -12.03 15.46
N VAL A 525 -13.96 -11.69 16.62
CA VAL A 525 -14.61 -11.78 17.95
C VAL A 525 -15.47 -10.55 18.28
N LEU A 526 -15.20 -9.36 17.72
CA LEU A 526 -15.78 -8.10 18.21
C LEU A 526 -16.83 -7.42 17.31
N ALA A 527 -16.86 -7.68 15.99
CA ALA A 527 -17.78 -6.99 15.08
C ALA A 527 -18.00 -7.74 13.75
N TRP A 528 -18.24 -9.05 13.78
CA TRP A 528 -18.44 -9.81 12.56
C TRP A 528 -19.82 -9.56 11.95
N ASN A 529 -19.85 -9.04 10.72
CA ASN A 529 -21.06 -8.97 9.90
C ASN A 529 -20.86 -9.83 8.63
N PRO A 530 -21.44 -11.04 8.57
CA PRO A 530 -21.28 -11.97 7.45
C PRO A 530 -21.74 -11.39 6.11
N GLY A 531 -22.60 -10.37 6.11
CA GLY A 531 -23.08 -9.70 4.90
C GLY A 531 -21.95 -9.06 4.07
N HIS A 532 -20.92 -8.54 4.73
CA HIS A 532 -19.80 -7.89 4.03
C HIS A 532 -18.91 -8.90 3.28
N GLU A 533 -18.65 -10.08 3.83
CA GLU A 533 -17.87 -11.12 3.13
C GLU A 533 -18.58 -11.59 1.87
N LEU A 534 -19.89 -11.80 1.95
CA LEU A 534 -20.71 -12.18 0.80
C LEU A 534 -20.76 -11.07 -0.27
N ALA A 535 -20.80 -9.80 0.13
CA ALA A 535 -20.76 -8.67 -0.79
C ALA A 535 -19.39 -8.56 -1.49
N LEU A 536 -18.28 -8.82 -0.78
CA LEU A 536 -16.94 -8.87 -1.37
C LEU A 536 -16.80 -9.96 -2.43
N GLY A 537 -17.36 -11.15 -2.21
CA GLY A 537 -17.38 -12.22 -3.21
C GLY A 537 -18.13 -11.82 -4.49
N SER A 538 -19.32 -11.19 -4.36
CA SER A 538 -20.06 -10.69 -5.54
C SER A 538 -19.32 -9.56 -6.26
N LEU A 539 -18.65 -8.69 -5.51
CA LEU A 539 -17.86 -7.60 -6.08
C LEU A 539 -16.65 -8.15 -6.85
N LEU A 540 -16.02 -9.21 -6.35
CA LEU A 540 -14.94 -9.90 -7.05
C LEU A 540 -15.41 -10.51 -8.36
N ALA A 541 -16.61 -11.13 -8.38
CA ALA A 541 -17.22 -11.64 -9.59
C ALA A 541 -17.50 -10.53 -10.62
N CYS A 542 -18.03 -9.37 -10.19
CA CYS A 542 -18.18 -8.20 -11.04
C CYS A 542 -16.85 -7.72 -11.63
N LEU A 543 -15.79 -7.71 -10.82
CA LEU A 543 -14.46 -7.30 -11.24
C LEU A 543 -13.88 -8.23 -12.31
N HIS A 544 -14.06 -9.56 -12.16
CA HIS A 544 -13.60 -10.53 -13.15
C HIS A 544 -14.36 -10.39 -14.48
N ALA A 545 -15.68 -10.30 -14.44
CA ALA A 545 -16.49 -10.11 -15.64
C ALA A 545 -16.16 -8.78 -16.36
N THR A 546 -15.91 -7.70 -15.59
CA THR A 546 -15.51 -6.41 -16.17
C THR A 546 -14.12 -6.46 -16.82
N ARG A 547 -13.18 -7.24 -16.26
CA ARG A 547 -11.87 -7.44 -16.89
C ARG A 547 -12.02 -8.15 -18.24
N GLU A 548 -12.83 -9.18 -18.29
CA GLU A 548 -13.08 -9.92 -19.53
C GLU A 548 -13.74 -9.03 -20.58
N LEU A 549 -14.74 -8.23 -20.19
CA LEU A 549 -15.37 -7.26 -21.08
C LEU A 549 -14.39 -6.22 -21.60
N SER A 550 -13.53 -5.69 -20.72
CA SER A 550 -12.48 -4.72 -21.10
C SER A 550 -11.48 -5.30 -22.07
N ARG A 551 -11.16 -6.61 -21.95
CA ARG A 551 -10.30 -7.31 -22.90
C ARG A 551 -10.95 -7.43 -24.28
N LEU A 552 -12.22 -7.80 -24.31
CA LEU A 552 -12.97 -7.92 -25.60
C LEU A 552 -13.12 -6.56 -26.30
N ALA A 553 -13.13 -5.46 -25.55
CA ALA A 553 -13.19 -4.11 -26.08
C ALA A 553 -11.83 -3.59 -26.63
N MET A 554 -10.72 -4.29 -26.36
CA MET A 554 -9.40 -3.86 -26.86
C MET A 554 -9.21 -4.19 -28.36
N PRO A 555 -8.63 -3.29 -29.18
CA PRO A 555 -8.57 -3.46 -30.64
C PRO A 555 -7.73 -4.65 -31.12
N GLY A 556 -6.83 -5.18 -30.30
CA GLY A 556 -5.96 -6.33 -30.66
C GLY A 556 -6.64 -7.70 -30.60
N THR A 557 -7.85 -7.81 -30.08
CA THR A 557 -8.60 -9.08 -29.92
C THR A 557 -9.59 -9.37 -31.06
N ARG A 558 -9.76 -8.46 -32.01
CA ARG A 558 -10.56 -8.72 -33.21
C ARG A 558 -9.88 -9.81 -34.03
N VAL A 559 -10.40 -11.03 -33.97
CA VAL A 559 -10.08 -12.09 -34.91
C VAL A 559 -10.47 -11.56 -36.29
N MET A 560 -9.50 -11.37 -37.18
CA MET A 560 -9.76 -11.01 -38.58
C MET A 560 -10.68 -12.11 -39.13
N PRO A 561 -11.84 -11.77 -39.69
CA PRO A 561 -12.67 -12.74 -40.35
C PRO A 561 -11.87 -13.36 -41.48
N GLY A 562 -11.67 -14.69 -41.44
CA GLY A 562 -11.12 -15.40 -42.58
C GLY A 562 -11.97 -15.07 -43.82
N GLU A 563 -11.29 -14.90 -44.98
CA GLU A 563 -11.92 -14.73 -46.27
C GLU A 563 -12.97 -15.85 -46.49
N GLU A 564 -14.22 -15.56 -46.22
CA GLU A 564 -15.35 -16.41 -46.57
C GLU A 564 -16.27 -15.68 -47.56
N ARG A 565 -16.55 -16.43 -48.56
CA ARG A 565 -17.36 -16.24 -49.77
C ARG A 565 -18.54 -15.27 -49.66
N ASN A 566 -18.61 -14.37 -50.63
CA ASN A 566 -19.72 -13.48 -51.00
C ASN A 566 -21.06 -14.29 -51.01
N GLY A 567 -21.98 -13.96 -50.13
CA GLY A 567 -23.36 -14.45 -50.22
C GLY A 567 -24.31 -13.92 -49.18
N ASP A 568 -23.81 -13.56 -47.97
CA ASP A 568 -24.68 -13.39 -46.78
C ASP A 568 -24.45 -12.03 -46.02
N THR A 569 -24.07 -11.02 -46.75
CA THR A 569 -23.60 -9.73 -46.14
C THR A 569 -24.74 -8.90 -45.53
N LEU A 570 -25.97 -9.04 -46.00
CA LEU A 570 -27.14 -8.24 -45.54
C LEU A 570 -27.73 -8.83 -44.26
N ASP A 571 -27.87 -10.16 -44.16
CA ASP A 571 -28.35 -10.83 -42.96
C ASP A 571 -27.32 -10.76 -41.81
N ARG A 572 -26.05 -10.83 -42.12
CA ARG A 572 -24.95 -10.65 -41.15
C ARG A 572 -24.97 -9.22 -40.59
N LYS A 573 -25.07 -8.16 -41.44
CA LYS A 573 -25.20 -6.77 -40.97
C LYS A 573 -26.44 -6.52 -40.12
N ARG A 574 -27.54 -7.19 -40.40
CA ARG A 574 -28.77 -7.11 -39.57
C ARG A 574 -28.61 -7.81 -38.24
N ARG A 575 -27.93 -8.98 -38.19
CA ARG A 575 -27.59 -9.67 -36.92
C ARG A 575 -26.63 -8.84 -36.09
N ASP A 576 -25.51 -8.38 -36.67
CA ASP A 576 -24.51 -7.56 -35.98
C ASP A 576 -25.14 -6.28 -35.40
N SER A 577 -26.04 -5.60 -36.12
CA SER A 577 -26.77 -4.44 -35.61
C SER A 577 -27.73 -4.78 -34.47
N ARG A 578 -28.39 -5.93 -34.52
CA ARG A 578 -29.34 -6.36 -33.48
C ARG A 578 -28.62 -6.79 -32.21
N ASP A 579 -27.49 -7.47 -32.35
CA ASP A 579 -26.65 -7.89 -31.22
C ASP A 579 -25.97 -6.67 -30.55
N SER A 580 -25.52 -5.70 -31.32
CA SER A 580 -25.00 -4.42 -30.81
C SER A 580 -26.03 -3.65 -29.99
N ILE A 581 -27.28 -3.59 -30.44
CA ILE A 581 -28.40 -2.96 -29.69
C ILE A 581 -28.70 -3.72 -28.40
N ASN A 582 -28.69 -5.07 -28.44
CA ASN A 582 -28.91 -5.89 -27.25
C ASN A 582 -27.78 -5.68 -26.21
N HIS A 583 -26.53 -5.65 -26.65
CA HIS A 583 -25.38 -5.39 -25.78
C HIS A 583 -25.45 -3.99 -25.14
N ALA A 584 -25.87 -2.96 -25.89
CA ALA A 584 -26.07 -1.62 -25.38
C ALA A 584 -27.15 -1.57 -24.30
N ASN A 585 -28.26 -2.26 -24.51
CA ASN A 585 -29.38 -2.34 -23.55
C ASN A 585 -28.97 -3.11 -22.26
N ASP A 586 -28.28 -4.22 -22.40
CA ASP A 586 -27.79 -5.02 -21.25
C ASP A 586 -26.79 -4.20 -20.43
N LEU A 587 -25.84 -3.55 -21.09
CA LEU A 587 -24.86 -2.70 -20.43
C LEU A 587 -25.51 -1.49 -19.75
N GLY A 588 -26.48 -0.84 -20.42
CA GLY A 588 -27.29 0.23 -19.85
C GLY A 588 -28.03 -0.20 -18.58
N THR A 589 -28.62 -1.38 -18.58
CA THR A 589 -29.30 -1.98 -17.41
C THR A 589 -28.34 -2.20 -16.24
N ILE A 590 -27.14 -2.73 -16.51
CA ILE A 590 -26.09 -2.96 -15.52
C ILE A 590 -25.61 -1.62 -14.94
N MET A 591 -25.38 -0.62 -15.80
CA MET A 591 -24.90 0.70 -15.39
C MET A 591 -25.93 1.43 -14.53
N ASN A 592 -27.22 1.40 -14.89
CA ASN A 592 -28.31 1.96 -14.08
C ASN A 592 -28.40 1.31 -12.69
N ARG A 593 -28.19 -0.01 -12.62
CA ARG A 593 -28.15 -0.72 -11.33
C ARG A 593 -26.96 -0.27 -10.48
N LEU A 594 -25.79 -0.09 -11.10
CA LEU A 594 -24.60 0.44 -10.42
C LEU A 594 -24.83 1.88 -9.93
N ASP A 595 -25.45 2.73 -10.73
CA ASP A 595 -25.76 4.10 -10.34
C ASP A 595 -26.75 4.16 -9.16
N THR A 596 -27.74 3.27 -9.14
CA THR A 596 -28.64 3.11 -8.00
C THR A 596 -27.88 2.70 -6.72
N MET A 597 -26.98 1.72 -6.83
CA MET A 597 -26.15 1.29 -5.69
C MET A 597 -25.21 2.42 -5.22
N ILE A 598 -24.61 3.15 -6.15
CA ILE A 598 -23.75 4.30 -5.86
C ILE A 598 -24.54 5.38 -5.13
N GLY A 599 -25.75 5.71 -5.58
CA GLY A 599 -26.62 6.70 -4.93
C GLY A 599 -27.00 6.32 -3.50
N VAL A 600 -27.42 5.08 -3.26
CA VAL A 600 -27.75 4.57 -1.91
C VAL A 600 -26.53 4.63 -0.98
N TYR A 601 -25.36 4.21 -1.46
CA TYR A 601 -24.12 4.25 -0.65
C TYR A 601 -23.61 5.67 -0.43
N ALA A 602 -23.71 6.56 -1.42
CA ALA A 602 -23.33 7.97 -1.31
C ALA A 602 -24.18 8.69 -0.26
N ALA A 603 -25.50 8.51 -0.29
CA ALA A 603 -26.42 9.06 0.71
C ALA A 603 -26.09 8.54 2.13
N GLY A 604 -25.79 7.25 2.27
CA GLY A 604 -25.42 6.64 3.56
C GLY A 604 -24.07 7.12 4.11
N THR A 605 -23.12 7.48 3.26
CA THR A 605 -21.78 7.95 3.65
C THR A 605 -21.71 9.46 3.89
N GLY A 606 -22.73 10.22 3.49
CA GLY A 606 -22.73 11.68 3.53
C GLY A 606 -21.74 12.30 2.53
N ALA A 607 -21.37 11.55 1.49
CA ALA A 607 -20.43 11.99 0.46
C ALA A 607 -21.06 12.99 -0.54
N ASP A 608 -22.39 13.15 -0.52
CA ASP A 608 -23.14 14.08 -1.37
C ASP A 608 -23.30 15.49 -0.80
N ARG A 609 -22.70 15.82 0.34
CA ARG A 609 -22.59 17.24 0.71
C ARG A 609 -21.60 17.87 -0.26
N PRO A 610 -22.03 18.81 -1.13
CA PRO A 610 -21.11 19.55 -1.97
C PRO A 610 -20.06 20.17 -1.05
N ALA A 611 -18.78 19.94 -1.35
CA ALA A 611 -17.70 20.69 -0.73
C ALA A 611 -18.04 22.16 -0.90
N PRO A 612 -17.85 23.01 0.14
CA PRO A 612 -18.11 24.44 -0.01
C PRO A 612 -17.35 24.92 -1.24
N ALA A 613 -18.06 25.66 -2.09
CA ALA A 613 -17.63 26.08 -3.41
C ALA A 613 -16.27 26.81 -3.36
N GLY A 614 -15.21 26.06 -3.52
CA GLY A 614 -13.84 26.47 -3.70
C GLY A 614 -13.29 25.63 -4.85
N GLY A 615 -13.42 26.19 -6.07
CA GLY A 615 -13.26 25.51 -7.34
C GLY A 615 -11.98 24.71 -7.49
N VAL A 616 -12.15 23.44 -7.71
CA VAL A 616 -11.25 22.64 -8.54
C VAL A 616 -11.97 22.53 -9.88
N PRO A 617 -11.40 23.02 -11.00
CA PRO A 617 -11.93 22.61 -12.28
C PRO A 617 -11.66 21.11 -12.39
N ALA A 618 -12.70 20.33 -12.20
CA ALA A 618 -12.73 18.95 -12.62
C ALA A 618 -12.47 18.94 -14.12
N ALA A 619 -11.31 18.49 -14.52
CA ALA A 619 -11.21 17.89 -15.83
C ALA A 619 -12.27 16.77 -15.83
N SER A 620 -13.38 17.03 -16.53
CA SER A 620 -14.55 16.16 -16.70
C SER A 620 -15.16 15.62 -15.40
N GLN A 621 -15.81 16.48 -14.61
CA GLN A 621 -17.00 16.13 -13.85
C GLN A 621 -18.24 16.73 -14.56
N ASN A 622 -18.45 16.34 -15.79
CA ASN A 622 -19.82 16.13 -16.24
C ASN A 622 -20.22 14.76 -15.67
N VAL A 623 -20.76 14.75 -14.46
CA VAL A 623 -21.72 13.73 -14.07
C VAL A 623 -23.03 14.18 -14.73
N PRO A 624 -23.49 13.55 -15.79
CA PRO A 624 -24.85 13.76 -16.25
C PRO A 624 -25.75 13.34 -15.07
N GLY A 625 -26.67 14.20 -14.71
CA GLY A 625 -27.77 13.82 -13.84
C GLY A 625 -28.40 12.54 -14.34
N ALA A 626 -29.10 11.82 -13.44
CA ALA A 626 -29.76 10.55 -13.71
C ALA A 626 -30.22 10.46 -15.16
N LEU A 627 -29.64 9.50 -15.90
CA LEU A 627 -30.01 9.25 -17.28
C LEU A 627 -31.52 9.02 -17.31
N HIS A 628 -32.24 9.92 -17.94
CA HIS A 628 -33.62 9.67 -18.31
C HIS A 628 -33.67 8.45 -19.24
N GLU A 629 -34.77 7.71 -19.21
CA GLU A 629 -35.00 6.50 -20.03
C GLU A 629 -34.71 6.68 -21.55
N ASN A 630 -34.52 7.92 -22.02
CA ASN A 630 -34.18 8.26 -23.40
C ASN A 630 -32.65 8.27 -23.69
N ASP A 631 -31.76 8.22 -22.68
CA ASP A 631 -30.33 8.28 -22.92
C ASP A 631 -29.70 6.90 -23.24
N ALA A 632 -30.48 5.81 -23.12
CA ALA A 632 -30.06 4.48 -23.57
C ALA A 632 -29.93 4.37 -25.10
N ALA A 633 -30.57 5.29 -25.85
CA ALA A 633 -30.53 5.29 -27.32
C ALA A 633 -29.23 5.84 -27.93
N GLY A 634 -28.28 6.30 -27.12
CA GLY A 634 -27.00 6.87 -27.58
C GLY A 634 -25.75 6.05 -27.28
N LEU A 635 -25.88 4.85 -26.69
CA LEU A 635 -24.77 3.94 -26.47
C LEU A 635 -24.57 3.04 -27.71
N ASP A 636 -23.79 3.49 -28.69
CA ASP A 636 -23.22 2.60 -29.71
C ASP A 636 -22.20 1.68 -29.04
N SER A 637 -22.61 0.45 -28.69
CA SER A 637 -21.67 -0.51 -28.10
C SER A 637 -20.77 -1.10 -29.20
N HIS A 638 -19.50 -0.78 -29.18
CA HIS A 638 -18.48 -1.38 -30.05
C HIS A 638 -18.02 -2.78 -29.55
N LEU A 639 -18.87 -3.45 -28.76
CA LEU A 639 -18.55 -4.76 -28.20
C LEU A 639 -18.77 -5.87 -29.24
N PRO A 640 -17.89 -6.88 -29.33
CA PRO A 640 -18.04 -8.01 -30.23
C PRO A 640 -19.14 -8.96 -29.72
N ASP A 641 -19.68 -9.84 -30.60
CA ASP A 641 -20.74 -10.82 -30.28
C ASP A 641 -20.35 -11.77 -29.15
N SER A 642 -19.05 -12.02 -28.97
CA SER A 642 -18.50 -12.81 -27.85
C SER A 642 -18.70 -12.13 -26.47
N ALA A 643 -19.19 -10.92 -26.41
CA ALA A 643 -19.45 -10.22 -25.14
C ALA A 643 -20.77 -10.64 -24.46
N SER A 644 -21.75 -11.24 -25.20
CA SER A 644 -23.04 -11.64 -24.63
C SER A 644 -22.94 -12.52 -23.37
N PRO A 645 -22.14 -13.60 -23.32
CA PRO A 645 -22.04 -14.44 -22.13
C PRO A 645 -21.41 -13.69 -20.94
N VAL A 646 -20.47 -12.79 -21.23
CA VAL A 646 -19.80 -11.98 -20.20
C VAL A 646 -20.76 -10.93 -19.63
N LEU A 647 -21.59 -10.31 -20.46
CA LEU A 647 -22.63 -9.38 -20.02
C LEU A 647 -23.66 -10.07 -19.15
N ALA A 648 -24.12 -11.28 -19.52
CA ALA A 648 -25.03 -12.08 -18.71
C ALA A 648 -24.41 -12.45 -17.34
N GLN A 649 -23.13 -12.81 -17.30
CA GLN A 649 -22.41 -13.07 -16.05
C GLN A 649 -22.29 -11.81 -15.18
N LEU A 650 -21.99 -10.68 -15.80
CA LEU A 650 -21.89 -9.39 -15.11
C LEU A 650 -23.24 -8.93 -14.58
N ASP A 651 -24.32 -9.11 -15.33
CA ASP A 651 -25.69 -8.82 -14.90
C ASP A 651 -26.07 -9.66 -13.67
N GLY A 652 -25.80 -10.97 -13.71
CA GLY A 652 -26.01 -11.86 -12.57
C GLY A 652 -25.21 -11.45 -11.34
N ALA A 653 -23.93 -11.14 -11.51
CA ALA A 653 -23.05 -10.69 -10.42
C ALA A 653 -23.48 -9.36 -9.81
N THR A 654 -23.90 -8.39 -10.64
CA THR A 654 -24.40 -7.08 -10.17
C THR A 654 -25.75 -7.19 -9.48
N ARG A 655 -26.66 -8.08 -9.90
CA ARG A 655 -27.91 -8.38 -9.17
C ARG A 655 -27.62 -8.93 -7.78
N GLN A 656 -26.75 -9.95 -7.68
CA GLN A 656 -26.37 -10.51 -6.39
C GLN A 656 -25.70 -9.48 -5.48
N LEU A 657 -24.84 -8.62 -6.03
CA LEU A 657 -24.22 -7.54 -5.29
C LEU A 657 -25.26 -6.55 -4.76
N ALA A 658 -26.20 -6.09 -5.61
CA ALA A 658 -27.27 -5.18 -5.22
C ALA A 658 -28.15 -5.74 -4.10
N GLU A 659 -28.54 -7.02 -4.19
CA GLU A 659 -29.33 -7.71 -3.18
C GLU A 659 -28.57 -7.82 -1.84
N ARG A 660 -27.29 -8.16 -1.87
CA ARG A 660 -26.46 -8.27 -0.66
C ARG A 660 -26.23 -6.92 -0.01
N LEU A 661 -26.00 -5.87 -0.81
CA LEU A 661 -25.82 -4.51 -0.33
C LEU A 661 -27.12 -3.92 0.25
N SER A 662 -28.29 -4.19 -0.36
CA SER A 662 -29.59 -3.76 0.16
C SER A 662 -29.90 -4.37 1.51
N ARG A 663 -29.63 -5.65 1.70
CA ARG A 663 -29.78 -6.36 2.99
C ARG A 663 -28.86 -5.78 4.09
N MET A 664 -27.73 -5.20 3.71
CA MET A 664 -26.83 -4.53 4.65
C MET A 664 -27.30 -3.15 5.07
N SER A 665 -27.91 -2.40 4.14
CA SER A 665 -28.42 -1.04 4.38
C SER A 665 -29.67 -1.01 5.26
N THR A 666 -30.50 -2.06 5.19
CA THR A 666 -31.77 -2.17 5.94
C THR A 666 -31.60 -2.64 7.39
N ARG A 667 -30.43 -3.15 7.78
CA ARG A 667 -30.17 -3.50 9.19
C ARG A 667 -29.79 -2.24 9.96
N PRO A 668 -30.62 -1.78 10.93
CA PRO A 668 -30.23 -0.70 11.81
C PRO A 668 -28.94 -1.12 12.51
N SER A 669 -27.91 -0.27 12.42
CA SER A 669 -26.68 -0.46 13.20
C SER A 669 -27.11 -0.72 14.64
N ARG A 670 -26.82 -1.88 15.20
CA ARG A 670 -27.06 -2.18 16.61
C ARG A 670 -26.35 -1.08 17.41
N ARG A 671 -27.13 -0.08 17.83
CA ARG A 671 -26.70 0.88 18.86
C ARG A 671 -26.47 0.03 20.10
N TRP A 672 -25.28 0.09 20.66
CA TRP A 672 -25.00 -0.48 21.96
C TRP A 672 -25.97 0.15 22.94
N PRO A 673 -26.83 -0.62 23.63
CA PRO A 673 -27.67 -0.08 24.68
C PRO A 673 -26.73 0.19 25.86
N GLY A 674 -26.48 1.44 26.17
CA GLY A 674 -25.80 1.78 27.41
C GLY A 674 -24.95 3.04 27.50
N LEU A 675 -24.71 3.78 26.43
CA LEU A 675 -23.87 4.99 26.49
C LEU A 675 -24.48 6.15 25.68
N VAL A 676 -25.72 6.53 26.00
CA VAL A 676 -26.26 7.83 25.66
C VAL A 676 -26.62 8.50 26.99
N PRO A 677 -25.98 9.61 27.39
CA PRO A 677 -26.51 10.41 28.48
C PRO A 677 -27.88 10.92 28.06
N LYS A 678 -28.88 10.63 28.87
CA LYS A 678 -30.21 11.25 28.75
C LYS A 678 -29.99 12.76 28.78
N ARG A 679 -30.41 13.45 27.73
CA ARG A 679 -30.58 14.90 27.78
C ARG A 679 -31.66 15.19 28.83
N VAL A 680 -31.27 15.93 29.86
CA VAL A 680 -32.17 16.68 30.71
C VAL A 680 -32.47 17.99 29.98
#